data_01804a42b196b3d106a6fa0abf84401b
#
_entry.id   01804a42b196b3d106a6fa0abf84401b
#
_cell.length_a   1.000
_cell.length_b   1.000
_cell.length_c   1.000
_cell.angle_alpha   90.00
_cell.angle_beta   90.00
_cell.angle_gamma   90.00
#
_symmetry.space_group_name_H-M   'P 1'
#
loop_
_entity.id
_entity.type
_entity.pdbx_description
1 polymer ?
#
loop_
_entity_poly.entity_id
_entity_poly.type
_entity_poly.pdbx_seq_one_letter_code
_entity_poly.pdbx_strand_id
1 'polypeptide(L)'
;MRLSVKHLLLLAAASAAFAFQPAAGPEAARWKRQAANVTIVRDDWGIAHVYGKTDADAVFGILYAQAEDDFNRVETNYLNAMGRLAEAEGPSKIYQDLRMKLFIDPAVLKSQYAASPAWLKTLMNAFADGLNYYLFRHPEVKPRVIRRFEPWMALSFTEGSIGGDIERVNLGQLQAFYGKDADRAAFRQTLEGREVEPGGSNGMAIAPSNTAGHHALLLINPHTSFFFRSELQMVSEQGLNAYGAVTWGQFFIYQGFNERTGWMHTSSGVDAVDEYLETVQKKGDGYVYKYGDEERPVAASQITVRYRAGNAMAEKKFTVYRTQHGPIVREANGKWISIRLMQEPVKALEQSYSRTKTKNYREFRQTMELKANSSNNTIFADADGDIAYFHGNFIPNRDTRFDWTQPVDGSNPATEWHGLHSVDETPHLLNPKSGWLYNSNNWPWSAAGPSSPRKEDYPAYVEQGGESARGLHAIRVLENKRDFTLDSLIAAAYDSYLTWFEKPIPALLKAWDQTAETNPLKARLAPEIALLRKWDLRWTVNSIPTSLAVFWGEDVRRRAGVGVAIDQAPAQQLLQSLAAASDRLAADFGHWQTPWGEINRFQRLTGDIVQPFDDAGPSIPVGFTAAQWGSLASFAARAYPGTKKWYGTSGNSFVAVVEFGERVRARAVTAGGESGHPASPHFNDQAKRYSTGDLREVYFYREQMKGHTQREYHP
;
A
#
# COMPACT_ATOMS: atom_id res chain seq x y z
N MET A 1 39.85 51.84 -49.01
CA MET A 1 40.90 51.92 -47.97
C MET A 1 40.16 51.64 -46.60
N ARG A 2 40.65 50.68 -45.82
CA ARG A 2 40.31 50.24 -44.45
C ARG A 2 39.06 49.43 -44.26
N LEU A 3 39.32 48.09 -44.15
CA LEU A 3 38.50 47.07 -43.54
C LEU A 3 38.34 47.34 -42.04
N SER A 4 37.15 47.03 -41.51
CA SER A 4 36.95 46.83 -40.10
C SER A 4 36.32 45.45 -39.86
N VAL A 5 37.08 44.59 -39.22
CA VAL A 5 36.69 43.21 -38.83
C VAL A 5 35.88 43.31 -37.57
N LYS A 6 34.60 42.81 -37.57
CA LYS A 6 33.81 42.59 -36.39
C LYS A 6 33.96 41.13 -35.98
N HIS A 7 34.50 40.91 -34.80
CA HIS A 7 34.64 39.63 -34.18
C HIS A 7 33.26 39.05 -33.80
N LEU A 8 32.91 37.92 -34.37
CA LEU A 8 31.79 37.10 -33.95
C LEU A 8 32.29 36.18 -32.83
N LEU A 9 31.90 36.45 -31.57
CA LEU A 9 32.08 35.56 -30.46
C LEU A 9 30.96 34.48 -30.51
N LEU A 10 31.31 33.28 -30.96
CA LEU A 10 30.51 32.08 -30.77
C LEU A 10 30.68 31.62 -29.31
N LEU A 11 29.63 31.81 -28.49
CA LEU A 11 29.49 31.09 -27.23
C LEU A 11 29.07 29.66 -27.54
N ALA A 12 30.01 28.73 -27.51
CA ALA A 12 29.73 27.31 -27.48
C ALA A 12 29.16 26.98 -26.10
N ALA A 13 27.83 26.75 -26.01
CA ALA A 13 27.20 26.15 -24.86
C ALA A 13 27.66 24.68 -24.77
N ALA A 14 28.62 24.42 -23.91
CA ALA A 14 29.02 23.06 -23.57
C ALA A 14 27.86 22.39 -22.84
N SER A 15 27.05 21.59 -23.54
CA SER A 15 26.15 20.63 -22.97
C SER A 15 27.01 19.59 -22.24
N ALA A 16 27.19 19.75 -20.94
CA ALA A 16 27.78 18.68 -20.10
C ALA A 16 26.85 17.50 -20.08
N ALA A 17 26.99 16.61 -21.04
CA ALA A 17 26.48 15.24 -20.95
C ALA A 17 27.21 14.61 -19.77
N PHE A 18 26.56 14.55 -18.62
CA PHE A 18 27.01 13.71 -17.51
C PHE A 18 26.93 12.26 -17.98
N ALA A 19 27.99 11.77 -18.59
CA ALA A 19 28.17 10.36 -18.85
C ALA A 19 28.17 9.64 -17.49
N PHE A 20 27.54 8.45 -17.46
CA PHE A 20 27.68 7.49 -16.38
C PHE A 20 29.19 7.29 -16.15
N GLN A 21 29.72 7.76 -15.01
CA GLN A 21 31.11 7.48 -14.69
C GLN A 21 31.18 5.98 -14.37
N PRO A 22 31.93 5.18 -15.13
CA PRO A 22 32.17 3.80 -14.75
C PRO A 22 32.71 3.77 -13.33
N ALA A 23 32.19 2.85 -12.50
CA ALA A 23 32.65 2.69 -11.13
C ALA A 23 34.17 2.60 -11.12
N ALA A 24 34.83 3.38 -10.27
CA ALA A 24 36.28 3.32 -10.12
C ALA A 24 36.69 1.89 -9.77
N GLY A 25 37.85 1.43 -10.28
CA GLY A 25 38.29 0.04 -10.19
C GLY A 25 38.13 -0.64 -8.82
N PRO A 26 38.39 0.03 -7.66
CA PRO A 26 38.18 -0.55 -6.33
C PRO A 26 36.71 -0.84 -5.98
N GLU A 27 35.77 0.01 -6.39
CA GLU A 27 34.34 -0.14 -6.11
C GLU A 27 33.76 -1.30 -6.94
N ALA A 28 34.01 -1.34 -8.22
CA ALA A 28 33.60 -2.45 -9.09
C ALA A 28 34.18 -3.79 -8.63
N ALA A 29 35.42 -3.80 -8.13
CA ALA A 29 36.05 -4.99 -7.56
C ALA A 29 35.34 -5.44 -6.26
N ARG A 30 34.89 -4.53 -5.42
CA ARG A 30 34.09 -4.83 -4.22
C ARG A 30 32.76 -5.48 -4.60
N TRP A 31 32.00 -4.87 -5.53
CA TRP A 31 30.74 -5.42 -6.02
C TRP A 31 30.88 -6.82 -6.62
N LYS A 32 31.90 -7.05 -7.45
CA LYS A 32 32.18 -8.36 -8.03
C LYS A 32 32.48 -9.42 -6.96
N ARG A 33 33.24 -9.07 -5.90
CA ARG A 33 33.46 -9.98 -4.78
C ARG A 33 32.20 -10.32 -4.02
N GLN A 34 31.32 -9.32 -3.81
CA GLN A 34 30.05 -9.54 -3.14
C GLN A 34 29.10 -10.38 -4.01
N ALA A 35 29.00 -10.09 -5.30
CA ALA A 35 28.24 -10.89 -6.26
C ALA A 35 28.66 -12.37 -6.28
N ALA A 36 29.96 -12.66 -6.16
CA ALA A 36 30.45 -14.03 -6.09
C ALA A 36 30.02 -14.81 -4.83
N ASN A 37 29.54 -14.12 -3.79
CA ASN A 37 29.00 -14.73 -2.58
C ASN A 37 27.48 -14.95 -2.67
N VAL A 38 26.85 -14.57 -3.78
CA VAL A 38 25.39 -14.62 -3.98
C VAL A 38 25.07 -15.62 -5.09
N THR A 39 24.10 -16.51 -4.84
CA THR A 39 23.49 -17.34 -5.87
C THR A 39 22.02 -16.96 -5.99
N ILE A 40 21.54 -16.61 -7.19
CA ILE A 40 20.13 -16.36 -7.49
C ILE A 40 19.61 -17.56 -8.28
N VAL A 41 18.56 -18.19 -7.76
CA VAL A 41 17.83 -19.26 -8.43
C VAL A 41 16.45 -18.69 -8.82
N ARG A 42 16.12 -18.70 -10.11
CA ARG A 42 14.79 -18.38 -10.60
C ARG A 42 14.01 -19.67 -10.76
N ASP A 43 12.84 -19.74 -10.13
CA ASP A 43 11.94 -20.86 -10.28
C ASP A 43 11.12 -20.78 -11.60
N ASP A 44 10.23 -21.74 -11.85
CA ASP A 44 9.39 -21.79 -13.04
C ASP A 44 8.30 -20.72 -13.10
N TRP A 45 8.17 -19.88 -12.06
CA TRP A 45 7.33 -18.67 -12.01
C TRP A 45 8.15 -17.38 -12.07
N GLY A 46 9.46 -17.48 -12.26
CA GLY A 46 10.39 -16.36 -12.27
C GLY A 46 10.74 -15.81 -10.89
N ILE A 47 10.22 -16.40 -9.81
CA ILE A 47 10.49 -15.93 -8.44
C ILE A 47 11.97 -16.11 -8.10
N ALA A 48 12.56 -15.08 -7.50
CA ALA A 48 13.96 -15.09 -7.11
C ALA A 48 14.15 -15.73 -5.72
N HIS A 49 14.89 -16.84 -5.67
CA HIS A 49 15.41 -17.42 -4.44
C HIS A 49 16.89 -17.03 -4.31
N VAL A 50 17.18 -16.12 -3.39
CA VAL A 50 18.51 -15.50 -3.25
C VAL A 50 19.24 -16.09 -2.07
N TYR A 51 20.40 -16.72 -2.33
CA TYR A 51 21.26 -17.33 -1.33
C TYR A 51 22.55 -16.52 -1.19
N GLY A 52 22.78 -15.93 -0.02
CA GLY A 52 23.97 -15.16 0.31
C GLY A 52 24.79 -15.84 1.42
N LYS A 53 26.12 -15.63 1.46
CA LYS A 53 26.93 -16.07 2.60
C LYS A 53 26.62 -15.29 3.88
N THR A 54 26.32 -14.01 3.73
CA THR A 54 25.95 -13.12 4.83
C THR A 54 24.58 -12.51 4.57
N ASP A 55 23.96 -11.93 5.61
CA ASP A 55 22.75 -11.15 5.46
C ASP A 55 22.91 -10.01 4.44
N ALA A 56 24.07 -9.35 4.44
CA ALA A 56 24.40 -8.30 3.48
C ALA A 56 24.51 -8.83 2.04
N ASP A 57 25.06 -10.03 1.84
CA ASP A 57 25.10 -10.66 0.51
C ASP A 57 23.69 -11.01 0.03
N ALA A 58 22.81 -11.51 0.92
CA ALA A 58 21.41 -11.76 0.59
C ALA A 58 20.68 -10.44 0.21
N VAL A 59 20.90 -9.36 0.96
CA VAL A 59 20.37 -8.02 0.64
C VAL A 59 20.87 -7.53 -0.73
N PHE A 60 22.16 -7.63 -1.01
CA PHE A 60 22.74 -7.28 -2.31
C PHE A 60 22.02 -8.04 -3.44
N GLY A 61 21.85 -9.35 -3.26
CA GLY A 61 21.22 -10.23 -4.26
C GLY A 61 19.77 -9.93 -4.52
N ILE A 62 18.95 -9.66 -3.47
CA ILE A 62 17.53 -9.36 -3.68
C ILE A 62 17.31 -8.00 -4.36
N LEU A 63 18.18 -7.00 -4.11
CA LEU A 63 18.09 -5.73 -4.81
C LEU A 63 18.51 -5.84 -6.28
N TYR A 64 19.50 -6.67 -6.56
CA TYR A 64 19.88 -7.00 -7.94
C TYR A 64 18.72 -7.70 -8.66
N ALA A 65 18.13 -8.74 -8.05
CA ALA A 65 17.01 -9.47 -8.62
C ALA A 65 15.77 -8.60 -8.86
N GLN A 66 15.40 -7.74 -7.90
CA GLN A 66 14.32 -6.78 -8.08
C GLN A 66 14.58 -5.80 -9.24
N ALA A 67 15.83 -5.35 -9.39
CA ALA A 67 16.20 -4.46 -10.49
C ALA A 67 16.15 -5.20 -11.86
N GLU A 68 16.48 -6.50 -11.91
CA GLU A 68 16.26 -7.32 -13.11
C GLU A 68 14.80 -7.44 -13.47
N ASP A 69 13.91 -7.55 -12.48
CA ASP A 69 12.48 -7.76 -12.70
C ASP A 69 11.77 -6.46 -13.07
N ASP A 70 12.02 -5.35 -12.34
CA ASP A 70 11.39 -4.05 -12.64
C ASP A 70 12.18 -2.86 -12.06
N PHE A 71 13.30 -2.50 -12.67
CA PHE A 71 14.08 -1.33 -12.28
C PHE A 71 13.28 -0.03 -12.31
N ASN A 72 12.33 0.12 -13.24
CA ASN A 72 11.49 1.32 -13.35
C ASN A 72 10.66 1.54 -12.07
N ARG A 73 10.11 0.48 -11.47
CA ARG A 73 9.36 0.59 -10.20
C ARG A 73 10.29 0.86 -9.02
N VAL A 74 11.44 0.20 -8.95
CA VAL A 74 12.47 0.49 -7.94
C VAL A 74 12.85 1.97 -7.98
N GLU A 75 13.18 2.51 -9.14
CA GLU A 75 13.54 3.93 -9.29
C GLU A 75 12.37 4.86 -8.93
N THR A 76 11.15 4.55 -9.39
CA THR A 76 9.95 5.36 -9.12
C THR A 76 9.66 5.47 -7.63
N ASN A 77 9.78 4.36 -6.89
CA ASN A 77 9.56 4.36 -5.44
C ASN A 77 10.56 5.27 -4.71
N TYR A 78 11.84 5.25 -5.09
CA TYR A 78 12.83 6.16 -4.52
C TYR A 78 12.66 7.61 -4.96
N LEU A 79 12.21 7.86 -6.20
CA LEU A 79 11.87 9.21 -6.65
C LEU A 79 10.70 9.78 -5.83
N ASN A 80 9.66 8.98 -5.61
CA ASN A 80 8.55 9.38 -4.75
C ASN A 80 9.01 9.62 -3.30
N ALA A 81 9.70 8.65 -2.71
CA ALA A 81 10.15 8.72 -1.31
C ALA A 81 11.03 9.95 -1.02
N MET A 82 11.87 10.34 -1.96
CA MET A 82 12.77 11.49 -1.81
C MET A 82 12.18 12.83 -2.30
N GLY A 83 10.92 12.85 -2.76
CA GLY A 83 10.30 14.06 -3.33
C GLY A 83 11.01 14.53 -4.61
N ARG A 84 11.29 13.61 -5.54
CA ARG A 84 11.98 13.86 -6.81
C ARG A 84 11.20 13.34 -8.03
N LEU A 85 9.95 12.95 -7.83
CA LEU A 85 9.13 12.37 -8.90
C LEU A 85 8.86 13.36 -10.03
N ALA A 86 8.75 14.66 -9.72
CA ALA A 86 8.60 15.74 -10.70
C ALA A 86 9.79 15.86 -11.68
N GLU A 87 10.99 15.42 -11.28
CA GLU A 87 12.16 15.37 -12.18
C GLU A 87 11.94 14.37 -13.33
N ALA A 88 11.14 13.30 -13.10
CA ALA A 88 10.79 12.30 -14.10
C ALA A 88 9.45 12.58 -14.79
N GLU A 89 8.43 13.02 -14.05
CA GLU A 89 7.03 13.05 -14.50
C GLU A 89 6.47 14.47 -14.74
N GLY A 90 7.25 15.50 -14.44
CA GLY A 90 6.89 16.88 -14.76
C GLY A 90 6.09 17.62 -13.69
N PRO A 91 5.51 18.78 -14.05
CA PRO A 91 4.99 19.77 -13.09
C PRO A 91 3.79 19.28 -12.27
N SER A 92 3.05 18.27 -12.74
CA SER A 92 1.91 17.68 -12.01
C SER A 92 2.31 17.07 -10.66
N LYS A 93 3.60 16.75 -10.47
CA LYS A 93 4.14 16.10 -9.26
C LYS A 93 4.79 17.08 -8.27
N ILE A 94 4.83 18.37 -8.56
CA ILE A 94 5.52 19.37 -7.73
C ILE A 94 5.02 19.37 -6.28
N TYR A 95 3.71 19.31 -6.05
CA TYR A 95 3.17 19.33 -4.68
C TYR A 95 3.27 17.98 -3.98
N GLN A 96 3.32 16.88 -4.73
CA GLN A 96 3.66 15.56 -4.18
C GLN A 96 5.10 15.55 -3.68
N ASP A 97 6.04 16.10 -4.45
CA ASP A 97 7.43 16.23 -4.06
C ASP A 97 7.61 17.20 -2.90
N LEU A 98 6.89 18.34 -2.91
CA LEU A 98 6.90 19.27 -1.78
C LEU A 98 6.45 18.57 -0.49
N ARG A 99 5.34 17.81 -0.53
CA ARG A 99 4.83 17.04 0.61
C ARG A 99 5.92 16.15 1.19
N MET A 100 6.60 15.36 0.35
CA MET A 100 7.68 14.49 0.82
C MET A 100 8.84 15.27 1.41
N LYS A 101 9.28 16.36 0.76
CA LYS A 101 10.40 17.19 1.20
C LYS A 101 10.15 17.98 2.49
N LEU A 102 8.89 18.15 2.93
CA LEU A 102 8.58 18.71 4.24
C LEU A 102 9.04 17.81 5.39
N PHE A 103 9.18 16.49 5.15
CA PHE A 103 9.52 15.49 6.16
C PHE A 103 10.85 14.78 5.87
N ILE A 104 11.18 14.57 4.61
CA ILE A 104 12.35 13.83 4.15
C ILE A 104 13.46 14.82 3.75
N ASP A 105 14.42 15.00 4.65
CA ASP A 105 15.60 15.82 4.41
C ASP A 105 16.83 14.91 4.23
N PRO A 106 17.47 14.91 3.03
CA PRO A 106 18.67 14.11 2.78
C PRO A 106 19.82 14.37 3.75
N ALA A 107 19.96 15.59 4.28
CA ALA A 107 21.03 15.89 5.24
C ALA A 107 20.78 15.20 6.59
N VAL A 108 19.52 15.20 7.04
CA VAL A 108 19.09 14.50 8.27
C VAL A 108 19.26 12.98 8.09
N LEU A 109 18.81 12.41 6.97
CA LEU A 109 18.93 10.98 6.70
C LEU A 109 20.40 10.52 6.60
N LYS A 110 21.28 11.31 6.03
CA LYS A 110 22.74 11.04 6.01
C LYS A 110 23.32 11.01 7.43
N SER A 111 22.90 11.93 8.29
CA SER A 111 23.30 11.95 9.70
C SER A 111 22.78 10.71 10.44
N GLN A 112 21.51 10.36 10.24
CA GLN A 112 20.90 9.16 10.85
C GLN A 112 21.58 7.88 10.35
N TYR A 113 21.91 7.77 9.04
CA TYR A 113 22.69 6.67 8.50
C TYR A 113 24.06 6.58 9.19
N ALA A 114 24.77 7.69 9.35
CA ALA A 114 26.08 7.71 10.00
C ALA A 114 26.00 7.21 11.46
N ALA A 115 24.92 7.56 12.16
CA ALA A 115 24.65 7.19 13.56
C ALA A 115 24.04 5.78 13.72
N SER A 116 23.59 5.14 12.64
CA SER A 116 22.92 3.83 12.68
C SER A 116 23.84 2.73 13.20
N PRO A 117 23.30 1.66 13.81
CA PRO A 117 24.08 0.49 14.21
C PRO A 117 24.92 -0.10 13.07
N ALA A 118 26.09 -0.62 13.39
CA ALA A 118 27.03 -1.13 12.38
C ALA A 118 26.42 -2.20 11.47
N TRP A 119 25.62 -3.12 12.03
CA TRP A 119 24.97 -4.17 11.27
C TRP A 119 23.95 -3.58 10.26
N LEU A 120 23.15 -2.60 10.66
CA LEU A 120 22.18 -1.95 9.78
C LEU A 120 22.87 -1.14 8.67
N LYS A 121 23.96 -0.43 8.98
CA LYS A 121 24.79 0.23 7.96
C LYS A 121 25.32 -0.75 6.93
N THR A 122 25.73 -1.94 7.36
CA THR A 122 26.19 -3.00 6.44
C THR A 122 25.10 -3.42 5.47
N LEU A 123 23.85 -3.57 5.93
CA LEU A 123 22.70 -3.88 5.07
C LEU A 123 22.36 -2.71 4.11
N MET A 124 22.35 -1.48 4.61
CA MET A 124 22.12 -0.30 3.77
C MET A 124 23.22 -0.09 2.71
N ASN A 125 24.47 -0.44 3.02
CA ASN A 125 25.54 -0.46 2.01
C ASN A 125 25.26 -1.51 0.93
N ALA A 126 24.88 -2.73 1.35
CA ALA A 126 24.57 -3.82 0.42
C ALA A 126 23.35 -3.50 -0.47
N PHE A 127 22.34 -2.83 0.08
CA PHE A 127 21.21 -2.29 -0.67
C PHE A 127 21.70 -1.39 -1.83
N ALA A 128 22.51 -0.38 -1.54
CA ALA A 128 23.00 0.54 -2.55
C ALA A 128 23.93 -0.18 -3.55
N ASP A 129 24.80 -1.06 -3.06
CA ASP A 129 25.73 -1.81 -3.88
C ASP A 129 25.02 -2.76 -4.85
N GLY A 130 23.94 -3.44 -4.44
CA GLY A 130 23.16 -4.32 -5.31
C GLY A 130 22.52 -3.58 -6.50
N LEU A 131 21.87 -2.44 -6.24
CA LEU A 131 21.28 -1.61 -7.28
C LEU A 131 22.34 -0.97 -8.20
N ASN A 132 23.43 -0.47 -7.62
CA ASN A 132 24.51 0.13 -8.41
C ASN A 132 25.26 -0.92 -9.25
N TYR A 133 25.40 -2.15 -8.73
CA TYR A 133 26.00 -3.24 -9.49
C TYR A 133 25.11 -3.67 -10.66
N TYR A 134 23.79 -3.71 -10.47
CA TYR A 134 22.86 -3.94 -11.56
C TYR A 134 23.05 -2.90 -12.68
N LEU A 135 23.06 -1.62 -12.36
CA LEU A 135 23.28 -0.55 -13.33
C LEU A 135 24.68 -0.64 -14.01
N PHE A 136 25.68 -1.10 -13.27
CA PHE A 136 27.02 -1.32 -13.82
C PHE A 136 27.05 -2.50 -14.80
N ARG A 137 26.30 -3.57 -14.53
CA ARG A 137 26.21 -4.77 -15.38
C ARG A 137 25.30 -4.58 -16.60
N HIS A 138 24.33 -3.65 -16.50
CA HIS A 138 23.30 -3.39 -17.50
C HIS A 138 23.37 -1.95 -18.02
N PRO A 139 24.39 -1.58 -18.79
CA PRO A 139 24.56 -0.21 -19.31
C PRO A 139 23.47 0.20 -20.31
N GLU A 140 22.71 -0.74 -20.84
CA GLU A 140 21.52 -0.53 -21.67
C GLU A 140 20.35 0.06 -20.88
N VAL A 141 20.24 -0.21 -19.57
CA VAL A 141 19.23 0.35 -18.69
C VAL A 141 19.50 1.83 -18.48
N LYS A 142 18.51 2.66 -18.76
CA LYS A 142 18.61 4.13 -18.67
C LYS A 142 17.74 4.64 -17.51
N PRO A 143 18.34 4.89 -16.33
CA PRO A 143 17.63 5.53 -15.22
C PRO A 143 17.02 6.87 -15.68
N ARG A 144 15.79 7.15 -15.26
CA ARG A 144 15.12 8.44 -15.56
C ARG A 144 15.79 9.61 -14.83
N VAL A 145 16.25 9.37 -13.58
CA VAL A 145 16.83 10.38 -12.70
C VAL A 145 17.94 9.84 -11.81
N ILE A 146 17.75 8.66 -11.17
CA ILE A 146 18.69 8.13 -10.17
C ILE A 146 19.77 7.28 -10.84
N ARG A 147 20.90 7.89 -11.10
CA ARG A 147 22.05 7.20 -11.73
C ARG A 147 22.94 6.46 -10.73
N ARG A 148 22.75 6.74 -9.44
CA ARG A 148 23.52 6.14 -8.34
C ARG A 148 22.67 6.13 -7.08
N PHE A 149 22.57 4.99 -6.44
CA PHE A 149 21.96 4.82 -5.13
C PHE A 149 23.01 5.01 -4.03
N GLU A 150 22.63 5.66 -2.95
CA GLU A 150 23.44 5.87 -1.75
C GLU A 150 22.80 5.11 -0.57
N PRO A 151 23.61 4.59 0.39
CA PRO A 151 23.09 3.77 1.50
C PRO A 151 21.99 4.44 2.33
N TRP A 152 22.10 5.74 2.59
CA TRP A 152 21.12 6.52 3.35
C TRP A 152 19.74 6.58 2.68
N MET A 153 19.66 6.35 1.36
CA MET A 153 18.38 6.38 0.63
C MET A 153 17.41 5.33 1.15
N ALA A 154 17.88 4.22 1.69
CA ALA A 154 17.05 3.21 2.32
C ALA A 154 16.20 3.78 3.48
N LEU A 155 16.67 4.81 4.17
CA LEU A 155 15.93 5.50 5.23
C LEU A 155 14.80 6.41 4.73
N SER A 156 14.75 6.73 3.44
CA SER A 156 13.67 7.54 2.85
C SER A 156 12.44 6.71 2.52
N PHE A 157 12.55 5.39 2.54
CA PHE A 157 11.49 4.51 2.10
C PHE A 157 10.25 4.62 3.01
N THR A 158 9.08 4.77 2.41
CA THR A 158 7.93 5.36 3.07
C THR A 158 6.75 4.41 3.28
N GLU A 159 6.79 3.18 2.81
CA GLU A 159 5.66 2.28 2.97
C GLU A 159 5.50 1.80 4.41
N GLY A 160 4.29 1.91 4.91
CA GLY A 160 3.78 1.29 6.13
C GLY A 160 4.42 1.77 7.43
N SER A 161 5.73 1.88 7.47
CA SER A 161 6.45 2.19 8.70
C SER A 161 7.18 3.52 8.70
N ILE A 162 7.46 4.13 7.55
CA ILE A 162 8.25 5.37 7.49
C ILE A 162 7.44 6.53 6.92
N GLY A 163 6.55 6.30 5.99
CA GLY A 163 5.94 7.39 5.26
C GLY A 163 4.49 7.23 4.86
N GLY A 164 3.83 6.15 5.21
CA GLY A 164 2.39 6.04 5.00
C GLY A 164 1.62 7.19 5.63
N ASP A 165 2.13 7.75 6.73
CA ASP A 165 1.55 8.91 7.39
C ASP A 165 1.80 10.23 6.65
N ILE A 166 2.93 10.39 5.97
CA ILE A 166 3.21 11.58 5.14
C ILE A 166 2.16 11.72 4.04
N GLU A 167 1.68 10.61 3.50
CA GLU A 167 0.70 10.62 2.42
C GLU A 167 -0.71 11.05 2.87
N ARG A 168 -0.99 11.09 4.17
CA ARG A 168 -2.21 11.68 4.75
C ARG A 168 -2.29 13.19 4.53
N VAL A 169 -1.16 13.90 4.34
CA VAL A 169 -1.16 15.34 4.03
C VAL A 169 -1.84 15.59 2.69
N ASN A 170 -2.93 16.33 2.73
CA ASN A 170 -3.75 16.62 1.54
C ASN A 170 -3.05 17.56 0.56
N LEU A 171 -2.80 17.10 -0.65
CA LEU A 171 -2.08 17.87 -1.68
C LEU A 171 -2.82 19.14 -2.12
N GLY A 172 -4.16 19.12 -2.14
CA GLY A 172 -4.95 20.30 -2.50
C GLY A 172 -4.84 21.41 -1.45
N GLN A 173 -4.86 21.04 -0.16
CA GLN A 173 -4.68 21.99 0.94
C GLN A 173 -3.24 22.50 1.00
N LEU A 174 -2.26 21.64 0.77
CA LEU A 174 -0.86 22.02 0.68
C LEU A 174 -0.62 23.03 -0.46
N GLN A 175 -1.23 22.78 -1.61
CA GLN A 175 -1.18 23.71 -2.74
C GLN A 175 -1.90 25.02 -2.42
N ALA A 176 -3.05 24.98 -1.75
CA ALA A 176 -3.76 26.19 -1.39
C ALA A 176 -2.94 27.10 -0.47
N PHE A 177 -2.10 26.51 0.40
CA PHE A 177 -1.25 27.24 1.32
C PHE A 177 0.04 27.77 0.67
N TYR A 178 0.76 26.92 -0.08
CA TYR A 178 2.07 27.26 -0.66
C TYR A 178 2.02 27.70 -2.14
N GLY A 179 0.90 27.51 -2.82
CA GLY A 179 0.72 27.82 -4.23
C GLY A 179 0.30 29.27 -4.47
N LYS A 180 0.59 29.76 -5.69
CA LYS A 180 0.02 31.01 -6.20
C LYS A 180 -1.28 30.69 -6.94
N ASP A 181 -2.17 31.69 -7.12
CA ASP A 181 -3.49 31.50 -7.74
C ASP A 181 -3.43 30.89 -9.16
N ALA A 182 -2.38 31.16 -9.93
CA ALA A 182 -2.16 30.56 -11.26
C ALA A 182 -1.95 29.02 -11.21
N ASP A 183 -1.47 28.47 -10.09
CA ASP A 183 -1.19 27.02 -9.96
C ASP A 183 -2.47 26.23 -9.68
N ARG A 184 -3.52 26.89 -9.16
CA ARG A 184 -4.77 26.23 -8.71
C ARG A 184 -5.56 25.62 -9.87
N ALA A 185 -5.57 26.25 -11.04
CA ALA A 185 -6.33 25.78 -12.20
C ALA A 185 -5.69 24.52 -12.82
N ALA A 186 -4.37 24.49 -12.97
CA ALA A 186 -3.65 23.34 -13.52
C ALA A 186 -3.72 22.11 -12.62
N PHE A 187 -3.79 22.32 -11.29
CA PHE A 187 -3.83 21.22 -10.32
C PHE A 187 -5.20 20.57 -10.18
N ARG A 188 -6.31 21.32 -10.29
CA ARG A 188 -7.68 20.74 -10.29
C ARG A 188 -7.81 19.66 -11.35
N GLN A 189 -7.29 19.93 -12.55
CA GLN A 189 -7.28 18.96 -13.64
C GLN A 189 -6.48 17.67 -13.32
N THR A 190 -5.45 17.79 -12.47
CA THR A 190 -4.62 16.65 -12.03
C THR A 190 -5.26 15.82 -10.93
N LEU A 191 -6.06 16.45 -10.02
CA LEU A 191 -6.77 15.74 -8.94
C LEU A 191 -7.96 14.93 -9.46
N GLU A 192 -8.65 15.41 -10.50
CA GLU A 192 -9.79 14.73 -11.11
C GLU A 192 -9.43 13.36 -11.74
N GLY A 193 -8.16 13.12 -12.03
CA GLY A 193 -7.64 11.86 -12.56
C GLY A 193 -6.97 10.93 -11.53
N ARG A 194 -6.88 11.31 -10.25
CA ARG A 194 -6.18 10.49 -9.25
C ARG A 194 -7.10 9.52 -8.55
N GLU A 195 -6.76 8.25 -8.67
CA GLU A 195 -7.15 7.25 -7.69
C GLU A 195 -6.44 7.57 -6.37
N VAL A 196 -7.22 7.84 -5.32
CA VAL A 196 -6.73 7.54 -3.96
C VAL A 196 -6.60 6.02 -3.96
N GLU A 197 -5.39 5.49 -3.86
CA GLU A 197 -5.22 4.05 -3.74
C GLU A 197 -6.09 3.58 -2.57
N PRO A 198 -7.08 2.71 -2.82
CA PRO A 198 -7.82 2.12 -1.73
C PRO A 198 -6.84 1.19 -1.00
N GLY A 199 -6.15 1.72 -0.02
CA GLY A 199 -5.36 0.93 0.91
C GLY A 199 -6.28 -0.05 1.59
N GLY A 200 -6.01 -1.34 1.43
CA GLY A 200 -6.77 -2.39 2.07
C GLY A 200 -5.93 -3.65 2.22
N SER A 201 -6.39 -4.58 3.01
CA SER A 201 -5.71 -5.88 3.18
C SER A 201 -6.61 -6.82 3.94
N ASN A 202 -6.35 -8.14 3.86
CA ASN A 202 -6.86 -9.13 4.80
C ASN A 202 -5.69 -9.90 5.42
N GLY A 203 -5.71 -10.03 6.73
CA GLY A 203 -4.91 -11.00 7.47
C GLY A 203 -5.81 -11.89 8.30
N MET A 204 -5.58 -13.20 8.27
CA MET A 204 -6.30 -14.17 9.12
C MET A 204 -5.28 -15.14 9.72
N ALA A 205 -5.37 -15.40 11.01
CA ALA A 205 -4.58 -16.43 11.66
C ALA A 205 -5.50 -17.42 12.35
N ILE A 206 -5.23 -18.72 12.19
CA ILE A 206 -6.02 -19.83 12.73
C ILE A 206 -5.13 -20.62 13.67
N ALA A 207 -5.58 -20.79 14.91
CA ALA A 207 -4.87 -21.59 15.92
C ALA A 207 -4.97 -23.10 15.61
N PRO A 208 -4.04 -23.93 16.10
CA PRO A 208 -4.07 -25.38 15.96
C PRO A 208 -5.37 -26.05 16.38
N SER A 209 -6.08 -25.45 17.36
CA SER A 209 -7.39 -25.95 17.83
C SER A 209 -8.50 -25.91 16.76
N ASN A 210 -8.34 -25.10 15.74
CA ASN A 210 -9.31 -24.90 14.68
C ASN A 210 -8.82 -25.40 13.31
N THR A 211 -7.71 -26.15 13.27
CA THR A 211 -7.16 -26.71 12.03
C THR A 211 -7.19 -28.25 12.06
N ALA A 212 -7.40 -28.86 10.91
CA ALA A 212 -7.40 -30.31 10.76
C ALA A 212 -6.02 -30.95 11.02
N GLY A 213 -4.94 -30.23 10.67
CA GLY A 213 -3.55 -30.66 10.86
C GLY A 213 -2.97 -30.33 12.22
N HIS A 214 -3.72 -29.65 13.10
CA HIS A 214 -3.23 -29.13 14.38
C HIS A 214 -1.99 -28.25 14.27
N HIS A 215 -1.87 -27.50 13.17
CA HIS A 215 -0.83 -26.50 12.90
C HIS A 215 -1.47 -25.13 12.72
N ALA A 216 -0.77 -24.06 13.12
CA ALA A 216 -1.25 -22.72 12.87
C ALA A 216 -1.26 -22.40 11.37
N LEU A 217 -2.28 -21.65 10.92
CA LEU A 217 -2.38 -21.15 9.54
C LEU A 217 -2.37 -19.62 9.52
N LEU A 218 -1.80 -19.04 8.45
CA LEU A 218 -1.79 -17.60 8.23
C LEU A 218 -2.19 -17.28 6.79
N LEU A 219 -3.16 -16.38 6.61
CA LEU A 219 -3.46 -15.72 5.35
C LEU A 219 -2.72 -14.39 5.29
N ILE A 220 -1.98 -14.17 4.21
CA ILE A 220 -1.28 -12.94 3.86
C ILE A 220 -1.90 -12.41 2.56
N ASN A 221 -2.68 -11.32 2.65
CA ASN A 221 -3.42 -10.80 1.51
C ASN A 221 -3.47 -9.26 1.48
N PRO A 222 -2.35 -8.58 1.08
CA PRO A 222 -2.36 -7.13 0.88
C PRO A 222 -3.24 -6.74 -0.31
N HIS A 223 -4.03 -5.69 -0.13
CA HIS A 223 -4.78 -5.02 -1.18
C HIS A 223 -4.11 -3.68 -1.50
N THR A 224 -3.18 -3.71 -2.41
CA THR A 224 -2.45 -2.54 -2.90
C THR A 224 -2.58 -2.46 -4.42
N SER A 225 -1.99 -1.45 -5.02
CA SER A 225 -1.85 -1.40 -6.47
C SER A 225 -1.27 -2.72 -7.00
N PHE A 226 -1.81 -3.21 -8.12
CA PHE A 226 -1.24 -4.38 -8.78
C PHE A 226 0.20 -4.06 -9.20
N PHE A 227 1.05 -5.08 -9.16
CA PHE A 227 2.48 -4.95 -9.50
C PHE A 227 3.28 -4.04 -8.54
N PHE A 228 2.72 -3.71 -7.37
CA PHE A 228 3.41 -2.90 -6.37
C PHE A 228 4.49 -3.69 -5.60
N ARG A 229 4.40 -5.02 -5.61
CA ARG A 229 5.29 -5.90 -4.86
C ARG A 229 6.04 -6.87 -5.76
N SER A 230 7.30 -7.14 -5.38
CA SER A 230 8.09 -8.28 -5.82
C SER A 230 7.84 -9.43 -4.86
N GLU A 231 7.75 -10.65 -5.37
CA GLU A 231 7.74 -11.87 -4.58
C GLU A 231 9.12 -12.52 -4.62
N LEU A 232 9.72 -12.81 -3.48
CA LEU A 232 11.05 -13.40 -3.44
C LEU A 232 11.35 -14.14 -2.13
N GLN A 233 12.44 -14.91 -2.13
CA GLN A 233 13.05 -15.48 -0.94
C GLN A 233 14.45 -14.93 -0.74
N MET A 234 14.82 -14.66 0.52
CA MET A 234 16.17 -14.28 0.91
C MET A 234 16.70 -15.24 1.98
N VAL A 235 17.87 -15.80 1.71
CA VAL A 235 18.53 -16.81 2.56
C VAL A 235 19.96 -16.41 2.82
N SER A 236 20.47 -16.59 4.04
CA SER A 236 21.88 -16.44 4.37
C SER A 236 22.38 -17.53 5.31
N GLU A 237 23.69 -17.77 5.31
CA GLU A 237 24.34 -18.67 6.28
C GLU A 237 24.33 -18.11 7.71
N GLN A 238 23.86 -16.85 7.90
CA GLN A 238 23.69 -16.20 9.21
C GLN A 238 22.28 -16.42 9.81
N GLY A 239 21.54 -17.40 9.30
CA GLY A 239 20.25 -17.82 9.83
C GLY A 239 19.05 -17.00 9.34
N LEU A 240 19.19 -16.27 8.24
CA LEU A 240 18.09 -15.68 7.51
C LEU A 240 17.54 -16.72 6.52
N ASN A 241 16.23 -16.93 6.52
CA ASN A 241 15.50 -17.67 5.50
C ASN A 241 14.05 -17.19 5.51
N ALA A 242 13.75 -16.17 4.72
CA ALA A 242 12.44 -15.53 4.68
C ALA A 242 11.91 -15.43 3.25
N TYR A 243 10.62 -15.68 3.09
CA TYR A 243 9.90 -15.65 1.83
C TYR A 243 8.67 -14.72 1.95
N GLY A 244 8.35 -13.99 0.89
CA GLY A 244 7.13 -13.22 0.82
C GLY A 244 7.20 -12.01 -0.12
N ALA A 245 6.33 -11.05 0.14
CA ALA A 245 6.18 -9.84 -0.64
C ALA A 245 7.10 -8.72 -0.13
N VAL A 246 7.80 -8.11 -1.08
CA VAL A 246 8.69 -6.95 -0.88
C VAL A 246 8.19 -5.81 -1.73
N THR A 247 8.10 -4.60 -1.19
CA THR A 247 7.87 -3.44 -2.04
C THR A 247 9.13 -3.15 -2.85
N TRP A 248 8.98 -2.92 -4.15
CA TRP A 248 10.11 -2.72 -5.06
C TRP A 248 11.13 -1.71 -4.52
N GLY A 249 12.35 -2.19 -4.29
CA GLY A 249 13.44 -1.42 -3.72
C GLY A 249 13.66 -1.58 -2.22
N GLN A 250 12.78 -2.25 -1.47
CA GLN A 250 13.05 -2.62 -0.07
C GLN A 250 14.02 -3.81 0.02
N PHE A 251 14.76 -3.88 1.13
CA PHE A 251 15.76 -4.93 1.35
C PHE A 251 15.38 -5.96 2.42
N PHE A 252 14.08 -6.09 2.71
CA PHE A 252 13.55 -7.06 3.69
C PHE A 252 12.16 -7.53 3.24
N ILE A 253 11.76 -8.72 3.67
CA ILE A 253 10.41 -9.24 3.46
C ILE A 253 9.44 -8.39 4.29
N TYR A 254 8.59 -7.62 3.62
CA TYR A 254 7.63 -6.74 4.30
C TYR A 254 6.47 -7.52 4.89
N GLN A 255 5.89 -8.46 4.13
CA GLN A 255 4.84 -9.38 4.55
C GLN A 255 5.22 -10.77 4.06
N GLY A 256 5.26 -11.73 4.94
CA GLY A 256 5.71 -13.05 4.57
C GLY A 256 5.91 -13.96 5.77
N PHE A 257 6.82 -14.90 5.62
CA PHE A 257 7.11 -15.91 6.62
C PHE A 257 8.56 -16.41 6.52
N ASN A 258 9.01 -17.00 7.59
CA ASN A 258 10.22 -17.81 7.65
C ASN A 258 9.86 -19.25 8.06
N GLU A 259 10.80 -20.10 8.39
CA GLU A 259 10.54 -21.49 8.80
C GLU A 259 9.65 -21.60 10.04
N ARG A 260 9.60 -20.56 10.89
CA ARG A 260 9.00 -20.62 12.21
C ARG A 260 7.87 -19.61 12.39
N THR A 261 7.97 -18.42 11.81
CA THR A 261 7.05 -17.31 12.05
C THR A 261 6.53 -16.70 10.75
N GLY A 262 5.31 -16.17 10.77
CA GLY A 262 4.74 -15.42 9.67
C GLY A 262 4.05 -14.16 10.15
N TRP A 263 4.04 -13.14 9.29
CA TRP A 263 3.46 -11.83 9.60
C TRP A 263 2.76 -11.22 8.38
N MET A 264 1.62 -10.63 8.67
CA MET A 264 0.83 -9.88 7.70
C MET A 264 0.52 -8.49 8.25
N HIS A 265 0.69 -7.46 7.44
CA HIS A 265 0.32 -6.08 7.79
C HIS A 265 -0.94 -5.66 7.06
N THR A 266 -1.90 -5.11 7.81
CA THR A 266 -3.11 -4.48 7.26
C THR A 266 -3.11 -3.00 7.61
N SER A 267 -3.58 -2.13 6.72
CA SER A 267 -3.73 -0.71 7.04
C SER A 267 -4.66 -0.54 8.24
N SER A 268 -4.25 0.33 9.17
CA SER A 268 -4.91 0.57 10.45
C SER A 268 -5.66 1.89 10.48
N GLY A 269 -6.75 1.95 11.25
CA GLY A 269 -7.41 3.19 11.68
C GLY A 269 -6.78 3.81 12.93
N VAL A 270 -5.61 3.32 13.34
CA VAL A 270 -4.87 3.87 14.48
C VAL A 270 -4.61 5.36 14.30
N ASP A 271 -4.81 6.10 15.36
CA ASP A 271 -4.52 7.54 15.41
C ASP A 271 -3.06 7.78 15.85
N ALA A 272 -2.18 7.88 14.85
CA ALA A 272 -0.75 8.10 15.03
C ALA A 272 -0.27 9.47 14.52
N VAL A 273 -1.21 10.32 14.04
CA VAL A 273 -0.89 11.59 13.39
C VAL A 273 -1.78 12.70 13.94
N ASP A 274 -1.17 13.74 14.48
CA ASP A 274 -1.90 14.87 15.03
C ASP A 274 -1.68 16.16 14.24
N GLU A 275 -2.75 16.93 14.12
CA GLU A 275 -2.74 18.30 13.61
C GLU A 275 -2.86 19.31 14.76
N TYR A 276 -2.11 20.40 14.67
CA TYR A 276 -2.09 21.46 15.67
C TYR A 276 -2.50 22.80 15.06
N LEU A 277 -3.44 23.46 15.72
CA LEU A 277 -3.88 24.84 15.42
C LEU A 277 -2.86 25.83 15.97
N GLU A 278 -1.98 26.35 15.14
CA GLU A 278 -0.94 27.29 15.52
C GLU A 278 -1.43 28.73 15.46
N THR A 279 -1.34 29.42 16.58
CA THR A 279 -1.65 30.86 16.66
C THR A 279 -0.41 31.64 16.22
N VAL A 280 -0.34 31.99 14.93
CA VAL A 280 0.82 32.62 14.30
C VAL A 280 0.56 34.13 14.11
N GLN A 281 1.60 34.94 14.35
CA GLN A 281 1.59 36.37 14.12
C GLN A 281 2.84 36.79 13.35
N LYS A 282 2.69 37.79 12.48
CA LYS A 282 3.83 38.41 11.77
C LYS A 282 4.59 39.32 12.74
N LYS A 283 5.92 39.14 12.82
CA LYS A 283 6.80 39.99 13.66
C LYS A 283 8.07 40.34 12.88
N GLY A 284 8.19 41.61 12.48
CA GLY A 284 9.24 42.03 11.58
C GLY A 284 9.15 41.33 10.21
N ASP A 285 10.24 40.76 9.74
CA ASP A 285 10.30 40.02 8.49
C ASP A 285 9.94 38.51 8.63
N GLY A 286 9.67 38.06 9.85
CA GLY A 286 9.34 36.66 10.15
C GLY A 286 7.98 36.48 10.77
N TYR A 287 7.80 35.29 11.35
CA TYR A 287 6.60 34.91 12.09
C TYR A 287 6.97 34.34 13.45
N VAL A 288 6.10 34.55 14.43
CA VAL A 288 6.13 33.90 15.75
C VAL A 288 4.84 33.17 15.99
N TYR A 289 4.88 32.12 16.80
CA TYR A 289 3.69 31.41 17.25
C TYR A 289 3.62 31.38 18.79
N LYS A 290 2.40 31.35 19.32
CA LYS A 290 2.16 31.31 20.74
C LYS A 290 2.35 29.88 21.26
N TYR A 291 3.03 29.72 22.43
CA TYR A 291 3.12 28.46 23.18
C TYR A 291 3.14 28.72 24.69
N GLY A 292 2.07 28.35 25.37
CA GLY A 292 1.86 28.78 26.76
C GLY A 292 1.83 30.30 26.84
N ASP A 293 2.70 30.87 27.68
CA ASP A 293 2.89 32.30 27.82
C ASP A 293 4.02 32.87 26.95
N GLU A 294 4.67 32.04 26.14
CA GLU A 294 5.80 32.42 25.30
C GLU A 294 5.39 32.67 23.84
N GLU A 295 6.13 33.57 23.18
CA GLU A 295 6.18 33.69 21.73
C GLU A 295 7.45 33.00 21.21
N ARG A 296 7.30 32.01 20.33
CA ARG A 296 8.41 31.28 19.73
C ARG A 296 8.55 31.59 18.26
N PRO A 297 9.77 31.66 17.70
CA PRO A 297 9.94 31.91 16.28
C PRO A 297 9.46 30.72 15.45
N VAL A 298 8.71 31.00 14.37
CA VAL A 298 8.43 30.02 13.33
C VAL A 298 9.70 29.83 12.49
N ALA A 299 10.19 28.62 12.40
CA ALA A 299 11.33 28.31 11.53
C ALA A 299 10.91 28.41 10.07
N ALA A 300 11.61 29.25 9.31
CA ALA A 300 11.41 29.37 7.86
C ALA A 300 12.62 28.82 7.13
N SER A 301 12.38 28.05 6.07
CA SER A 301 13.42 27.49 5.22
C SER A 301 12.99 27.47 3.75
N GLN A 302 13.94 27.21 2.84
CA GLN A 302 13.67 27.12 1.42
C GLN A 302 13.72 25.65 0.97
N ILE A 303 12.65 25.18 0.33
CA ILE A 303 12.64 23.93 -0.41
C ILE A 303 12.63 24.21 -1.90
N THR A 304 13.55 23.58 -2.62
CA THR A 304 13.58 23.60 -4.09
C THR A 304 13.05 22.28 -4.63
N VAL A 305 12.01 22.34 -5.44
CA VAL A 305 11.49 21.23 -6.21
C VAL A 305 11.91 21.40 -7.66
N ARG A 306 12.74 20.47 -8.14
CA ARG A 306 13.13 20.38 -9.55
C ARG A 306 12.10 19.57 -10.31
N TYR A 307 11.80 19.96 -11.53
CA TYR A 307 10.81 19.25 -12.36
C TYR A 307 11.16 19.33 -13.84
N ARG A 308 10.72 18.34 -14.61
CA ARG A 308 10.85 18.33 -16.04
C ARG A 308 9.84 19.31 -16.67
N ALA A 309 10.32 20.25 -17.46
CA ALA A 309 9.53 21.19 -18.26
C ALA A 309 9.83 20.95 -19.75
N GLY A 310 9.07 20.04 -20.37
CA GLY A 310 9.39 19.53 -21.72
C GLY A 310 10.75 18.83 -21.74
N ASN A 311 11.69 19.34 -22.54
CA ASN A 311 13.04 18.77 -22.67
C ASN A 311 14.07 19.40 -21.70
N ALA A 312 13.67 20.35 -20.86
CA ALA A 312 14.53 21.05 -19.92
C ALA A 312 14.15 20.74 -18.47
N MET A 313 15.07 20.99 -17.55
CA MET A 313 14.81 21.00 -16.11
C MET A 313 14.52 22.43 -15.66
N ALA A 314 13.48 22.57 -14.85
CA ALA A 314 13.11 23.81 -14.17
C ALA A 314 13.06 23.61 -12.65
N GLU A 315 12.96 24.71 -11.92
CA GLU A 315 12.92 24.71 -10.46
C GLU A 315 11.78 25.58 -9.94
N LYS A 316 11.10 25.10 -8.88
CA LYS A 316 10.16 25.90 -8.11
C LYS A 316 10.63 25.95 -6.67
N LYS A 317 10.76 27.17 -6.13
CA LYS A 317 11.19 27.40 -4.74
C LYS A 317 10.00 27.74 -3.88
N PHE A 318 9.97 27.14 -2.70
CA PHE A 318 8.94 27.34 -1.68
C PHE A 318 9.60 27.81 -0.39
N THR A 319 9.09 28.89 0.20
CA THR A 319 9.38 29.20 1.61
C THR A 319 8.45 28.38 2.45
N VAL A 320 9.00 27.44 3.21
CA VAL A 320 8.25 26.53 4.08
C VAL A 320 8.44 26.90 5.54
N TYR A 321 7.46 26.57 6.35
CA TYR A 321 7.39 26.97 7.74
C TYR A 321 7.24 25.74 8.64
N ARG A 322 7.81 25.83 9.86
CA ARG A 322 7.79 24.77 10.85
C ARG A 322 7.67 25.35 12.25
N THR A 323 6.83 24.72 13.08
CA THR A 323 6.79 24.90 14.53
C THR A 323 7.44 23.71 15.25
N GLN A 324 7.40 23.65 16.56
CA GLN A 324 7.85 22.48 17.32
C GLN A 324 7.03 21.22 17.02
N HIS A 325 5.75 21.38 16.63
CA HIS A 325 4.87 20.24 16.32
C HIS A 325 5.12 19.66 14.94
N GLY A 326 5.76 20.41 14.04
CA GLY A 326 6.09 19.91 12.71
C GLY A 326 5.97 20.96 11.61
N PRO A 327 6.01 20.54 10.31
CA PRO A 327 5.83 21.45 9.19
C PRO A 327 4.39 21.95 9.14
N ILE A 328 4.22 23.19 8.68
CA ILE A 328 2.92 23.77 8.34
C ILE A 328 2.45 23.14 7.03
N VAL A 329 1.24 22.62 6.99
CA VAL A 329 0.69 21.91 5.82
C VAL A 329 -0.54 22.57 5.21
N ARG A 330 -1.23 23.44 5.97
CA ARG A 330 -2.44 24.14 5.52
C ARG A 330 -2.81 25.28 6.44
N GLU A 331 -3.84 26.02 6.09
CA GLU A 331 -4.50 27.01 6.93
C GLU A 331 -5.98 26.64 7.12
N ALA A 332 -6.50 26.93 8.29
CA ALA A 332 -7.93 26.80 8.60
C ALA A 332 -8.35 27.88 9.59
N ASN A 333 -9.43 28.62 9.28
CA ASN A 333 -10.02 29.65 10.15
C ASN A 333 -9.01 30.70 10.67
N GLY A 334 -8.09 31.11 9.80
CA GLY A 334 -7.04 32.12 10.13
C GLY A 334 -5.92 31.61 11.01
N LYS A 335 -5.87 30.30 11.30
CA LYS A 335 -4.75 29.64 11.99
C LYS A 335 -3.98 28.75 11.05
N TRP A 336 -2.68 28.65 11.27
CA TRP A 336 -1.85 27.70 10.56
C TRP A 336 -2.00 26.31 11.18
N ILE A 337 -1.89 25.28 10.35
CA ILE A 337 -1.95 23.89 10.80
C ILE A 337 -0.59 23.24 10.59
N SER A 338 0.04 22.87 11.69
CA SER A 338 1.20 21.98 11.68
C SER A 338 0.77 20.52 11.86
N ILE A 339 1.63 19.59 11.46
CA ILE A 339 1.34 18.16 11.58
C ILE A 339 2.52 17.42 12.23
N ARG A 340 2.21 16.56 13.19
CA ARG A 340 3.16 15.69 13.88
C ARG A 340 2.85 14.23 13.57
N LEU A 341 3.88 13.49 13.17
CA LEU A 341 3.78 12.08 12.79
C LEU A 341 5.09 11.35 13.13
N MET A 342 5.12 10.02 12.95
CA MET A 342 6.31 9.21 13.17
C MET A 342 7.45 9.62 12.24
N GLN A 343 8.65 9.85 12.81
CA GLN A 343 9.89 10.14 12.10
C GLN A 343 11.06 9.32 12.66
N GLU A 344 10.91 7.99 12.69
CA GLU A 344 11.86 7.04 13.28
C GLU A 344 12.36 6.03 12.21
N PRO A 345 12.97 6.49 11.08
CA PRO A 345 13.29 5.61 9.96
C PRO A 345 14.31 4.53 10.31
N VAL A 346 15.25 4.81 11.21
CA VAL A 346 16.24 3.81 11.65
C VAL A 346 15.55 2.68 12.41
N LYS A 347 14.73 2.99 13.40
CA LYS A 347 13.95 1.99 14.15
C LYS A 347 12.98 1.22 13.25
N ALA A 348 12.39 1.90 12.26
CA ALA A 348 11.50 1.26 11.30
C ALA A 348 12.22 0.20 10.45
N LEU A 349 13.44 0.46 10.00
CA LEU A 349 14.26 -0.54 9.30
C LEU A 349 14.73 -1.65 10.26
N GLU A 350 15.12 -1.30 11.49
CA GLU A 350 15.49 -2.30 12.52
C GLU A 350 14.33 -3.24 12.80
N GLN A 351 13.13 -2.73 13.06
CA GLN A 351 11.94 -3.53 13.31
C GLN A 351 11.60 -4.41 12.11
N SER A 352 11.59 -3.83 10.92
CA SER A 352 11.21 -4.52 9.70
C SER A 352 12.19 -5.63 9.30
N TYR A 353 13.49 -5.42 9.48
CA TYR A 353 14.48 -6.44 9.21
C TYR A 353 14.52 -7.54 10.30
N SER A 354 14.54 -7.13 11.57
CA SER A 354 14.71 -8.08 12.69
C SER A 354 13.57 -9.10 12.77
N ARG A 355 12.32 -8.72 12.44
CA ARG A 355 11.19 -9.66 12.44
C ARG A 355 11.35 -10.81 11.44
N THR A 356 12.13 -10.63 10.36
CA THR A 356 12.35 -11.68 9.35
C THR A 356 13.17 -12.86 9.89
N LYS A 357 13.82 -12.70 11.04
CA LYS A 357 14.67 -13.72 11.68
C LYS A 357 14.12 -14.26 12.99
N THR A 358 12.91 -13.84 13.41
CA THR A 358 12.27 -14.30 14.64
C THR A 358 11.88 -15.78 14.55
N LYS A 359 11.89 -16.48 15.69
CA LYS A 359 11.62 -17.92 15.76
C LYS A 359 10.30 -18.26 16.45
N ASN A 360 9.72 -17.32 17.19
CA ASN A 360 8.49 -17.51 17.95
C ASN A 360 7.85 -16.16 18.29
N TYR A 361 6.66 -16.20 18.89
CA TYR A 361 5.90 -15.02 19.33
C TYR A 361 6.71 -14.10 20.24
N ARG A 362 7.47 -14.63 21.21
CA ARG A 362 8.23 -13.81 22.17
C ARG A 362 9.28 -12.95 21.45
N GLU A 363 10.04 -13.55 20.53
CA GLU A 363 11.03 -12.82 19.74
C GLU A 363 10.38 -11.80 18.81
N PHE A 364 9.26 -12.18 18.17
CA PHE A 364 8.51 -11.27 17.31
C PHE A 364 7.96 -10.06 18.09
N ARG A 365 7.30 -10.31 19.24
CA ARG A 365 6.81 -9.24 20.12
C ARG A 365 7.93 -8.29 20.57
N GLN A 366 9.14 -8.80 20.81
CA GLN A 366 10.28 -7.97 21.16
C GLN A 366 10.62 -6.97 20.06
N THR A 367 10.45 -7.31 18.77
CA THR A 367 10.65 -6.36 17.67
C THR A 367 9.59 -5.24 17.68
N MET A 368 8.38 -5.53 18.18
CA MET A 368 7.31 -4.54 18.26
C MET A 368 7.60 -3.45 19.32
N GLU A 369 8.46 -3.71 20.31
CA GLU A 369 8.87 -2.72 21.31
C GLU A 369 9.74 -1.59 20.73
N LEU A 370 10.21 -1.72 19.48
CA LEU A 370 10.84 -0.60 18.77
C LEU A 370 9.83 0.52 18.43
N LYS A 371 8.53 0.21 18.45
CA LYS A 371 7.43 1.18 18.27
C LYS A 371 7.59 2.04 17.01
N ALA A 372 7.86 1.39 15.88
CA ALA A 372 8.16 2.06 14.62
C ALA A 372 7.26 1.59 13.47
N ASN A 373 6.00 1.27 13.79
CA ASN A 373 4.94 0.95 12.83
C ASN A 373 3.67 1.72 13.21
N SER A 374 3.48 2.87 12.58
CA SER A 374 2.40 3.81 12.88
C SER A 374 1.10 3.53 12.14
N SER A 375 1.16 2.92 10.97
CA SER A 375 0.02 2.88 10.04
C SER A 375 -0.54 1.48 9.78
N ASN A 376 0.00 0.44 10.44
CA ASN A 376 -0.43 -0.94 10.18
C ASN A 376 -0.73 -1.73 11.45
N ASN A 377 -1.79 -2.54 11.38
CA ASN A 377 -1.96 -3.70 12.26
C ASN A 377 -1.04 -4.82 11.82
N THR A 378 -0.75 -5.74 12.72
CA THR A 378 0.02 -6.95 12.41
C THR A 378 -0.76 -8.19 12.85
N ILE A 379 -0.93 -9.14 11.93
CA ILE A 379 -1.43 -10.49 12.16
C ILE A 379 -0.23 -11.42 12.14
N PHE A 380 -0.11 -12.26 13.15
CA PHE A 380 1.01 -13.17 13.38
C PHE A 380 0.55 -14.61 13.57
N ALA A 381 1.35 -15.55 13.10
CA ALA A 381 1.25 -16.96 13.46
C ALA A 381 2.63 -17.61 13.50
N ASP A 382 2.80 -18.66 14.31
CA ASP A 382 4.07 -19.38 14.38
C ASP A 382 3.94 -20.91 14.48
N ALA A 383 5.08 -21.59 14.40
CA ALA A 383 5.17 -23.03 14.46
C ALA A 383 5.04 -23.61 15.89
N ASP A 384 5.05 -22.78 16.92
CA ASP A 384 4.71 -23.16 18.28
C ASP A 384 3.19 -23.21 18.49
N GLY A 385 2.43 -22.72 17.49
CA GLY A 385 0.96 -22.70 17.47
C GLY A 385 0.38 -21.38 17.98
N ASP A 386 1.21 -20.40 18.27
CA ASP A 386 0.76 -19.08 18.70
C ASP A 386 0.18 -18.29 17.52
N ILE A 387 -0.96 -17.62 17.74
CA ILE A 387 -1.54 -16.63 16.84
C ILE A 387 -1.71 -15.32 17.60
N ALA A 388 -1.37 -14.20 16.95
CA ALA A 388 -1.44 -12.90 17.60
C ALA A 388 -1.93 -11.78 16.67
N TYR A 389 -2.58 -10.79 17.27
CA TYR A 389 -2.94 -9.52 16.68
C TYR A 389 -2.26 -8.39 17.43
N PHE A 390 -1.66 -7.47 16.71
CA PHE A 390 -1.17 -6.19 17.24
C PHE A 390 -1.82 -5.06 16.45
N HIS A 391 -2.48 -4.17 17.15
CA HIS A 391 -2.85 -2.86 16.63
C HIS A 391 -1.57 -2.04 16.41
N GLY A 392 -1.54 -0.98 15.65
CA GLY A 392 -0.32 -0.21 15.45
C GLY A 392 0.53 -0.05 16.72
N ASN A 393 1.84 0.06 16.61
CA ASN A 393 2.72 0.13 17.78
C ASN A 393 3.42 1.48 17.98
N PHE A 394 3.16 2.44 17.10
CA PHE A 394 3.51 3.85 17.33
C PHE A 394 2.23 4.62 17.64
N ILE A 395 1.81 4.63 18.89
CA ILE A 395 0.62 5.34 19.35
C ILE A 395 1.05 6.35 20.41
N PRO A 396 0.95 7.66 20.13
CA PRO A 396 1.29 8.69 21.12
C PRO A 396 0.39 8.61 22.35
N ASN A 397 1.00 8.76 23.52
CA ASN A 397 0.26 8.92 24.77
C ASN A 397 -0.20 10.37 24.89
N ARG A 398 -1.49 10.59 24.92
CA ARG A 398 -2.14 11.89 24.86
C ARG A 398 -3.08 12.14 26.02
N ASP A 399 -3.26 13.41 26.37
CA ASP A 399 -4.25 13.81 27.37
C ASP A 399 -5.68 13.58 26.84
N THR A 400 -6.42 12.71 27.51
CA THR A 400 -7.79 12.29 27.12
C THR A 400 -8.85 13.39 27.26
N ARG A 401 -8.51 14.55 27.81
CA ARG A 401 -9.42 15.71 27.89
C ARG A 401 -9.63 16.38 26.53
N PHE A 402 -8.75 16.13 25.55
CA PHE A 402 -8.83 16.73 24.22
C PHE A 402 -9.42 15.75 23.20
N ASP A 403 -10.11 16.30 22.20
CA ASP A 403 -10.57 15.55 21.04
C ASP A 403 -9.48 15.49 19.97
N TRP A 404 -8.73 14.42 19.96
CA TRP A 404 -7.63 14.19 19.02
C TRP A 404 -8.07 13.80 17.61
N THR A 405 -9.40 13.61 17.38
CA THR A 405 -9.95 13.43 16.04
C THR A 405 -9.99 14.73 15.24
N GLN A 406 -9.73 15.87 15.92
CA GLN A 406 -9.70 17.20 15.34
C GLN A 406 -8.34 17.86 15.63
N PRO A 407 -7.95 18.88 14.85
CA PRO A 407 -6.76 19.65 15.18
C PRO A 407 -6.87 20.26 16.58
N VAL A 408 -5.86 20.02 17.43
CA VAL A 408 -5.80 20.54 18.81
C VAL A 408 -5.12 21.90 18.89
N ASP A 409 -5.32 22.66 19.97
CA ASP A 409 -4.70 23.97 20.16
C ASP A 409 -3.18 23.84 20.42
N GLY A 410 -2.37 24.15 19.41
CA GLY A 410 -0.90 24.11 19.48
C GLY A 410 -0.28 25.14 20.43
N SER A 411 -1.04 26.14 20.88
CA SER A 411 -0.58 27.08 21.91
C SER A 411 -0.68 26.55 23.34
N ASN A 412 -1.40 25.44 23.54
CA ASN A 412 -1.60 24.84 24.86
C ASN A 412 -0.58 23.72 25.13
N PRO A 413 0.35 23.87 26.12
CA PRO A 413 1.32 22.83 26.44
C PRO A 413 0.72 21.48 26.86
N ALA A 414 -0.54 21.42 27.28
CA ALA A 414 -1.22 20.18 27.64
C ALA A 414 -1.56 19.31 26.41
N THR A 415 -1.43 19.83 25.20
CA THR A 415 -1.62 19.06 23.95
C THR A 415 -0.32 18.41 23.45
N GLU A 416 0.77 18.42 24.24
CA GLU A 416 1.97 17.68 23.89
C GLU A 416 1.80 16.16 24.03
N TRP A 417 2.57 15.42 23.28
CA TRP A 417 2.69 13.97 23.46
C TRP A 417 3.51 13.65 24.72
N HIS A 418 3.02 12.74 25.53
CA HIS A 418 3.69 12.25 26.76
C HIS A 418 4.43 10.91 26.50
N GLY A 419 5.12 10.79 25.39
CA GLY A 419 5.76 9.57 24.92
C GLY A 419 4.83 8.71 24.07
N LEU A 420 5.11 7.40 24.02
CA LEU A 420 4.32 6.41 23.27
C LEU A 420 3.78 5.34 24.22
N HIS A 421 2.58 4.87 23.97
CA HIS A 421 2.06 3.69 24.64
C HIS A 421 3.01 2.48 24.48
N SER A 422 3.08 1.63 25.50
CA SER A 422 3.71 0.32 25.39
C SER A 422 2.84 -0.61 24.55
N VAL A 423 3.40 -1.71 24.06
CA VAL A 423 2.64 -2.71 23.30
C VAL A 423 1.48 -3.27 24.12
N ASP A 424 1.66 -3.41 25.45
CA ASP A 424 0.61 -3.93 26.35
C ASP A 424 -0.52 -2.92 26.61
N GLU A 425 -0.28 -1.62 26.41
CA GLU A 425 -1.30 -0.57 26.53
C GLU A 425 -2.09 -0.34 25.24
N THR A 426 -1.75 -1.02 24.17
CA THR A 426 -2.46 -0.95 22.86
C THR A 426 -3.32 -2.18 22.63
N PRO A 427 -4.38 -2.12 21.79
CA PRO A 427 -5.17 -3.30 21.49
C PRO A 427 -4.32 -4.42 20.89
N HIS A 428 -4.25 -5.55 21.56
CA HIS A 428 -3.53 -6.74 21.12
C HIS A 428 -4.22 -8.02 21.56
N LEU A 429 -3.91 -9.13 20.93
CA LEU A 429 -4.41 -10.45 21.27
C LEU A 429 -3.29 -11.49 21.16
N LEU A 430 -3.30 -12.45 22.04
CA LEU A 430 -2.53 -13.68 21.95
C LEU A 430 -3.46 -14.86 22.24
N ASN A 431 -3.51 -15.81 21.31
CA ASN A 431 -4.26 -17.08 21.46
C ASN A 431 -5.70 -16.89 21.95
N PRO A 432 -6.55 -16.10 21.26
CA PRO A 432 -7.92 -15.88 21.69
C PRO A 432 -8.70 -17.19 21.72
N LYS A 433 -9.65 -17.33 22.66
CA LYS A 433 -10.46 -18.54 22.84
C LYS A 433 -11.29 -18.92 21.61
N SER A 434 -11.55 -17.98 20.70
CA SER A 434 -12.18 -18.24 19.40
C SER A 434 -11.37 -19.20 18.52
N GLY A 435 -10.05 -19.30 18.74
CA GLY A 435 -9.13 -20.09 17.91
C GLY A 435 -8.88 -19.49 16.53
N TRP A 436 -9.25 -18.23 16.33
CA TRP A 436 -8.96 -17.45 15.14
C TRP A 436 -8.90 -15.97 15.47
N LEU A 437 -8.20 -15.22 14.63
CA LEU A 437 -8.21 -13.77 14.62
C LEU A 437 -8.00 -13.25 13.20
N TYR A 438 -8.46 -12.01 12.95
CA TYR A 438 -8.35 -11.39 11.64
C TYR A 438 -8.23 -9.87 11.74
N ASN A 439 -7.84 -9.25 10.64
CA ASN A 439 -8.09 -7.84 10.35
C ASN A 439 -8.33 -7.64 8.84
N SER A 440 -9.32 -6.83 8.51
CA SER A 440 -9.68 -6.42 7.15
C SER A 440 -9.78 -4.90 7.05
N ASN A 441 -8.86 -4.17 7.68
CA ASN A 441 -8.81 -2.71 7.81
C ASN A 441 -9.99 -2.12 8.59
N ASN A 442 -10.62 -2.93 9.41
CA ASN A 442 -11.64 -2.54 10.37
C ASN A 442 -11.01 -2.35 11.75
N TRP A 443 -11.81 -1.88 12.69
CA TRP A 443 -11.41 -1.71 14.08
C TRP A 443 -11.01 -3.03 14.77
N PRO A 444 -10.24 -2.99 15.89
CA PRO A 444 -9.82 -4.20 16.60
C PRO A 444 -10.93 -4.88 17.40
N TRP A 445 -12.07 -4.21 17.64
CA TRP A 445 -13.14 -4.65 18.53
C TRP A 445 -13.94 -5.85 18.03
N SER A 446 -13.65 -6.34 16.82
CA SER A 446 -14.24 -7.55 16.23
C SER A 446 -13.18 -8.58 15.79
N ALA A 447 -11.89 -8.31 16.05
CA ALA A 447 -10.76 -9.07 15.51
C ALA A 447 -10.75 -10.58 15.85
N ALA A 448 -11.46 -11.02 16.89
CA ALA A 448 -11.56 -12.41 17.32
C ALA A 448 -12.98 -12.77 17.84
N GLY A 449 -14.01 -12.14 17.28
CA GLY A 449 -15.39 -12.30 17.72
C GLY A 449 -15.57 -11.97 19.21
N PRO A 450 -16.19 -12.86 20.03
CA PRO A 450 -16.36 -12.59 21.46
C PRO A 450 -15.07 -12.47 22.27
N SER A 451 -13.93 -12.87 21.69
CA SER A 451 -12.61 -12.78 22.34
C SER A 451 -11.83 -11.52 21.93
N SER A 452 -12.46 -10.59 21.21
CA SER A 452 -11.84 -9.32 20.78
C SER A 452 -11.53 -8.39 21.95
N PRO A 453 -10.59 -7.45 21.80
CA PRO A 453 -10.39 -6.35 22.74
C PRO A 453 -11.68 -5.55 22.90
N ARG A 454 -11.91 -4.98 24.08
CA ARG A 454 -13.09 -4.14 24.34
C ARG A 454 -12.72 -2.69 24.20
N LYS A 455 -13.54 -1.91 23.48
CA LYS A 455 -13.31 -0.50 23.20
C LYS A 455 -13.14 0.33 24.47
N GLU A 456 -13.89 -0.03 25.54
CA GLU A 456 -13.93 0.67 26.81
C GLU A 456 -12.63 0.57 27.61
N ASP A 457 -11.77 -0.39 27.27
CA ASP A 457 -10.49 -0.61 27.98
C ASP A 457 -9.37 0.33 27.45
N TYR A 458 -9.64 1.12 26.38
CA TYR A 458 -8.64 1.95 25.71
C TYR A 458 -9.08 3.40 25.55
N PRO A 459 -8.14 4.37 25.51
CA PRO A 459 -8.47 5.75 25.17
C PRO A 459 -9.16 5.89 23.83
N ALA A 460 -10.12 6.81 23.71
CA ALA A 460 -10.93 6.98 22.50
C ALA A 460 -10.10 7.31 21.24
N TYR A 461 -8.93 7.92 21.42
CA TYR A 461 -8.04 8.30 20.32
C TYR A 461 -7.24 7.11 19.73
N VAL A 462 -7.25 5.93 20.35
CA VAL A 462 -6.44 4.79 19.88
C VAL A 462 -6.92 4.26 18.53
N GLU A 463 -8.22 4.29 18.27
CA GLU A 463 -8.80 3.82 17.03
C GLU A 463 -10.00 4.70 16.63
N GLN A 464 -9.94 5.23 15.40
CA GLN A 464 -10.99 6.09 14.84
C GLN A 464 -11.81 5.40 13.75
N GLY A 465 -11.43 4.19 13.33
CA GLY A 465 -12.13 3.42 12.31
C GLY A 465 -13.42 2.80 12.81
N GLY A 466 -14.07 2.05 11.92
CA GLY A 466 -15.32 1.36 12.15
C GLY A 466 -15.30 -0.08 11.65
N GLU A 467 -16.42 -0.77 11.83
CA GLU A 467 -16.63 -2.06 11.20
C GLU A 467 -16.86 -1.87 9.68
N SER A 468 -16.46 -2.86 8.92
CA SER A 468 -16.59 -2.86 7.47
C SER A 468 -17.39 -4.08 6.98
N ALA A 469 -18.01 -3.95 5.80
CA ALA A 469 -18.70 -5.08 5.18
C ALA A 469 -17.76 -6.28 4.99
N ARG A 470 -16.48 -6.03 4.70
CA ARG A 470 -15.43 -7.05 4.56
C ARG A 470 -15.06 -7.67 5.90
N GLY A 471 -15.02 -6.90 6.99
CA GLY A 471 -14.81 -7.40 8.34
C GLY A 471 -15.95 -8.36 8.78
N LEU A 472 -17.21 -7.98 8.51
CA LEU A 472 -18.36 -8.86 8.75
C LEU A 472 -18.27 -10.15 7.93
N HIS A 473 -17.78 -10.09 6.70
CA HIS A 473 -17.56 -11.27 5.88
C HIS A 473 -16.45 -12.17 6.45
N ALA A 474 -15.36 -11.61 6.95
CA ALA A 474 -14.28 -12.36 7.59
C ALA A 474 -14.81 -13.15 8.80
N ILE A 475 -15.60 -12.52 9.66
CA ILE A 475 -16.26 -13.21 10.79
C ILE A 475 -17.11 -14.39 10.28
N ARG A 476 -17.94 -14.15 9.26
CA ARG A 476 -18.85 -15.17 8.68
C ARG A 476 -18.11 -16.45 8.25
N VAL A 477 -16.93 -16.32 7.65
CA VAL A 477 -16.16 -17.48 7.16
C VAL A 477 -15.33 -18.14 8.26
N LEU A 478 -15.09 -17.46 9.40
CA LEU A 478 -14.21 -17.93 10.47
C LEU A 478 -14.97 -18.54 11.66
N GLU A 479 -16.08 -17.94 12.10
CA GLU A 479 -16.64 -18.17 13.44
C GLU A 479 -17.11 -19.61 13.73
N ASN A 480 -17.61 -20.32 12.72
CA ASN A 480 -18.19 -21.65 12.90
C ASN A 480 -17.35 -22.79 12.31
N LYS A 481 -16.13 -22.51 11.87
CA LYS A 481 -15.26 -23.50 11.26
C LYS A 481 -14.13 -23.92 12.22
N ARG A 482 -13.89 -25.25 12.32
CA ARG A 482 -12.95 -25.86 13.27
C ARG A 482 -11.99 -26.88 12.62
N ASP A 483 -12.00 -26.99 11.32
CA ASP A 483 -11.25 -27.97 10.54
C ASP A 483 -10.52 -27.33 9.37
N PHE A 484 -9.97 -26.14 9.59
CA PHE A 484 -9.24 -25.42 8.54
C PHE A 484 -8.06 -26.23 8.02
N THR A 485 -7.89 -26.20 6.72
CA THR A 485 -6.70 -26.65 5.99
C THR A 485 -6.19 -25.51 5.15
N LEU A 486 -5.02 -25.66 4.56
CA LEU A 486 -4.47 -24.72 3.59
C LEU A 486 -5.51 -24.39 2.49
N ASP A 487 -6.11 -25.44 1.88
CA ASP A 487 -7.12 -25.28 0.83
C ASP A 487 -8.39 -24.57 1.31
N SER A 488 -8.87 -24.92 2.50
CA SER A 488 -10.10 -24.31 3.00
C SER A 488 -9.90 -22.87 3.48
N LEU A 489 -8.69 -22.47 3.87
CA LEU A 489 -8.38 -21.06 4.15
C LEU A 489 -8.25 -20.26 2.85
N ILE A 490 -7.70 -20.85 1.78
CA ILE A 490 -7.75 -20.24 0.43
C ILE A 490 -9.21 -20.05 0.00
N ALA A 491 -10.05 -21.08 0.14
CA ALA A 491 -11.48 -20.99 -0.19
C ALA A 491 -12.20 -19.89 0.61
N ALA A 492 -11.87 -19.73 1.90
CA ALA A 492 -12.40 -18.65 2.73
C ALA A 492 -11.96 -17.27 2.25
N ALA A 493 -10.68 -17.11 1.86
CA ALA A 493 -10.16 -15.84 1.31
C ALA A 493 -10.84 -15.45 -0.01
N TYR A 494 -11.35 -16.42 -0.76
CA TYR A 494 -12.07 -16.23 -2.02
C TYR A 494 -13.58 -16.49 -1.92
N ASP A 495 -14.16 -16.55 -0.70
CA ASP A 495 -15.61 -16.67 -0.56
C ASP A 495 -16.32 -15.52 -1.28
N SER A 496 -17.35 -15.88 -2.06
CA SER A 496 -17.98 -14.97 -3.02
C SER A 496 -19.10 -14.12 -2.46
N TYR A 497 -19.40 -14.23 -1.18
CA TYR A 497 -20.52 -13.53 -0.56
C TYR A 497 -20.27 -12.01 -0.47
N LEU A 498 -21.31 -11.20 -0.64
CA LEU A 498 -21.23 -9.74 -0.67
C LEU A 498 -22.09 -9.15 0.47
N THR A 499 -21.52 -9.14 1.67
CA THR A 499 -22.20 -8.73 2.91
C THR A 499 -22.81 -7.34 2.89
N TRP A 500 -22.25 -6.41 2.09
CA TRP A 500 -22.82 -5.07 1.98
C TRP A 500 -24.27 -5.09 1.48
N PHE A 501 -24.63 -6.06 0.64
CA PHE A 501 -25.96 -6.14 0.05
C PHE A 501 -27.03 -6.78 0.96
N GLU A 502 -26.66 -7.32 2.13
CA GLU A 502 -27.60 -7.97 3.05
C GLU A 502 -28.76 -7.07 3.50
N LYS A 503 -28.51 -5.79 3.71
CA LYS A 503 -29.55 -4.83 4.12
C LYS A 503 -30.13 -4.04 2.95
N PRO A 504 -29.32 -3.50 2.01
CA PRO A 504 -29.82 -2.68 0.90
C PRO A 504 -30.73 -3.46 -0.09
N ILE A 505 -30.44 -4.72 -0.43
CA ILE A 505 -31.31 -5.48 -1.34
C ILE A 505 -32.71 -5.72 -0.75
N PRO A 506 -32.89 -6.22 0.48
CA PRO A 506 -34.20 -6.28 1.10
C PRO A 506 -34.94 -4.93 1.15
N ALA A 507 -34.22 -3.82 1.43
CA ALA A 507 -34.82 -2.48 1.43
C ALA A 507 -35.33 -2.09 0.04
N LEU A 508 -34.56 -2.34 -1.02
CA LEU A 508 -34.96 -2.13 -2.41
C LEU A 508 -36.20 -2.96 -2.78
N LEU A 509 -36.21 -4.25 -2.44
CA LEU A 509 -37.34 -5.15 -2.72
C LEU A 509 -38.61 -4.68 -2.00
N LYS A 510 -38.50 -4.30 -0.73
CA LYS A 510 -39.61 -3.72 0.05
C LYS A 510 -40.11 -2.42 -0.57
N ALA A 511 -39.21 -1.54 -0.98
CA ALA A 511 -39.57 -0.29 -1.65
C ALA A 511 -40.38 -0.54 -2.94
N TRP A 512 -39.97 -1.52 -3.75
CA TRP A 512 -40.70 -1.90 -4.96
C TRP A 512 -42.05 -2.55 -4.63
N ASP A 513 -42.13 -3.45 -3.65
CA ASP A 513 -43.39 -4.12 -3.24
C ASP A 513 -44.42 -3.10 -2.77
N GLN A 514 -44.03 -2.04 -2.06
CA GLN A 514 -44.88 -0.97 -1.57
C GLN A 514 -45.21 0.10 -2.60
N THR A 515 -44.59 0.08 -3.77
CA THR A 515 -44.84 1.07 -4.83
C THR A 515 -46.16 0.77 -5.53
N ALA A 516 -46.97 1.81 -5.74
CA ALA A 516 -48.26 1.69 -6.41
C ALA A 516 -48.14 1.17 -7.84
N GLU A 517 -49.08 0.37 -8.28
CA GLU A 517 -49.12 -0.20 -9.64
C GLU A 517 -49.17 0.88 -10.75
N THR A 518 -49.66 2.07 -10.42
CA THR A 518 -49.69 3.24 -11.32
C THR A 518 -48.32 3.91 -11.49
N ASN A 519 -47.33 3.57 -10.67
CA ASN A 519 -45.98 4.13 -10.80
C ASN A 519 -45.27 3.50 -12.01
N PRO A 520 -44.78 4.29 -12.98
CA PRO A 520 -44.10 3.75 -14.17
C PRO A 520 -42.93 2.85 -13.89
N LEU A 521 -42.23 3.04 -12.76
CA LEU A 521 -41.10 2.21 -12.35
C LEU A 521 -41.52 0.80 -11.90
N LYS A 522 -42.79 0.63 -11.48
CA LYS A 522 -43.29 -0.67 -11.01
C LYS A 522 -43.23 -1.72 -12.11
N ALA A 523 -43.88 -1.45 -13.23
CA ALA A 523 -43.87 -2.36 -14.37
C ALA A 523 -42.50 -2.46 -15.05
N ARG A 524 -41.79 -1.33 -15.18
CA ARG A 524 -40.50 -1.26 -15.83
C ARG A 524 -39.43 -2.13 -15.16
N LEU A 525 -39.38 -2.10 -13.82
CA LEU A 525 -38.32 -2.77 -13.05
C LEU A 525 -38.68 -4.21 -12.63
N ALA A 526 -39.83 -4.72 -13.03
CA ALA A 526 -40.28 -6.05 -12.63
C ALA A 526 -39.25 -7.17 -12.98
N PRO A 527 -38.60 -7.18 -14.15
CA PRO A 527 -37.58 -8.18 -14.47
C PRO A 527 -36.33 -8.07 -13.60
N GLU A 528 -35.83 -6.86 -13.35
CA GLU A 528 -34.65 -6.58 -12.50
C GLU A 528 -34.92 -6.99 -11.04
N ILE A 529 -36.06 -6.63 -10.52
CA ILE A 529 -36.51 -7.01 -9.16
C ILE A 529 -36.64 -8.53 -9.05
N ALA A 530 -37.26 -9.18 -10.04
CA ALA A 530 -37.40 -10.64 -10.05
C ALA A 530 -36.04 -11.38 -10.06
N LEU A 531 -35.03 -10.79 -10.73
CA LEU A 531 -33.65 -11.28 -10.72
C LEU A 531 -33.00 -11.10 -9.36
N LEU A 532 -33.03 -9.87 -8.80
CA LEU A 532 -32.43 -9.56 -7.51
C LEU A 532 -33.10 -10.31 -6.34
N ARG A 533 -34.40 -10.61 -6.41
CA ARG A 533 -35.13 -11.38 -5.40
C ARG A 533 -34.64 -12.83 -5.28
N LYS A 534 -34.04 -13.37 -6.33
CA LYS A 534 -33.50 -14.74 -6.39
C LYS A 534 -31.99 -14.77 -6.17
N TRP A 535 -31.34 -13.61 -6.06
CA TRP A 535 -29.90 -13.54 -5.92
C TRP A 535 -29.44 -13.99 -4.51
N ASP A 536 -28.45 -14.86 -4.49
CA ASP A 536 -27.83 -15.41 -3.27
C ASP A 536 -26.75 -14.48 -2.67
N LEU A 537 -26.62 -13.26 -3.18
CA LEU A 537 -25.60 -12.26 -2.82
C LEU A 537 -24.16 -12.72 -3.09
N ARG A 538 -23.98 -13.61 -4.06
CA ARG A 538 -22.66 -14.14 -4.43
C ARG A 538 -22.25 -13.67 -5.82
N TRP A 539 -20.96 -13.32 -5.91
CA TRP A 539 -20.38 -13.02 -7.22
C TRP A 539 -19.92 -14.30 -7.94
N THR A 540 -20.04 -14.29 -9.24
CA THR A 540 -19.35 -15.18 -10.18
C THR A 540 -19.09 -14.41 -11.48
N VAL A 541 -18.21 -14.91 -12.32
CA VAL A 541 -17.98 -14.29 -13.66
C VAL A 541 -19.24 -14.27 -14.52
N ASN A 542 -20.17 -15.22 -14.32
CA ASN A 542 -21.41 -15.32 -15.09
C ASN A 542 -22.61 -14.67 -14.40
N SER A 543 -22.43 -14.05 -13.24
CA SER A 543 -23.51 -13.47 -12.43
C SER A 543 -24.04 -12.16 -13.04
N ILE A 544 -25.25 -12.19 -13.57
CA ILE A 544 -25.99 -11.00 -14.00
C ILE A 544 -26.46 -10.18 -12.78
N PRO A 545 -27.00 -10.77 -11.69
CA PRO A 545 -27.41 -9.98 -10.52
C PRO A 545 -26.25 -9.24 -9.88
N THR A 546 -25.02 -9.77 -9.89
CA THR A 546 -23.84 -9.03 -9.41
C THR A 546 -23.61 -7.74 -10.20
N SER A 547 -23.69 -7.78 -11.55
CA SER A 547 -23.55 -6.59 -12.40
C SER A 547 -24.58 -5.54 -12.04
N LEU A 548 -25.84 -5.95 -12.02
CA LEU A 548 -26.96 -5.04 -11.71
C LEU A 548 -26.84 -4.43 -10.31
N ALA A 549 -26.51 -5.26 -9.30
CA ALA A 549 -26.39 -4.82 -7.91
C ALA A 549 -25.20 -3.87 -7.70
N VAL A 550 -24.04 -4.13 -8.32
CA VAL A 550 -22.87 -3.25 -8.23
C VAL A 550 -23.17 -1.90 -8.88
N PHE A 551 -23.74 -1.86 -10.09
CA PHE A 551 -24.12 -0.61 -10.75
C PHE A 551 -25.18 0.17 -9.96
N TRP A 552 -26.16 -0.55 -9.40
CA TRP A 552 -27.15 0.06 -8.49
C TRP A 552 -26.49 0.61 -7.22
N GLY A 553 -25.63 -0.15 -6.59
CA GLY A 553 -24.91 0.26 -5.39
C GLY A 553 -24.05 1.50 -5.59
N GLU A 554 -23.36 1.60 -6.73
CA GLU A 554 -22.61 2.80 -7.13
C GLU A 554 -23.53 4.03 -7.27
N ASP A 555 -24.66 3.90 -7.96
CA ASP A 555 -25.56 5.02 -8.18
C ASP A 555 -26.27 5.48 -6.88
N VAL A 556 -26.76 4.53 -6.08
CA VAL A 556 -27.45 4.86 -4.83
C VAL A 556 -26.50 5.50 -3.81
N ARG A 557 -25.27 5.03 -3.68
CA ARG A 557 -24.26 5.64 -2.80
C ARG A 557 -23.91 7.06 -3.24
N ARG A 558 -23.73 7.27 -4.54
CA ARG A 558 -23.45 8.58 -5.10
C ARG A 558 -24.59 9.58 -4.81
N ARG A 559 -25.85 9.16 -4.89
CA ARG A 559 -27.04 10.00 -4.63
C ARG A 559 -27.26 10.26 -3.15
N ALA A 560 -27.04 9.26 -2.31
CA ALA A 560 -27.24 9.38 -0.86
C ALA A 560 -26.14 10.22 -0.19
N GLY A 561 -24.94 10.24 -0.76
CA GLY A 561 -23.79 10.90 -0.17
C GLY A 561 -23.05 10.05 0.86
N VAL A 562 -21.93 10.58 1.35
CA VAL A 562 -21.06 9.89 2.31
C VAL A 562 -21.74 9.76 3.67
N GLY A 563 -21.69 8.56 4.26
CA GLY A 563 -22.19 8.31 5.63
C GLY A 563 -23.69 8.04 5.76
N VAL A 564 -24.43 8.06 4.66
CA VAL A 564 -25.88 7.73 4.69
C VAL A 564 -26.08 6.22 4.64
N ALA A 565 -26.90 5.68 5.57
CA ALA A 565 -27.31 4.28 5.57
C ALA A 565 -28.29 4.04 4.41
N ILE A 566 -27.88 3.23 3.43
CA ILE A 566 -28.63 3.04 2.17
C ILE A 566 -29.96 2.33 2.40
N ASP A 567 -30.08 1.46 3.38
CA ASP A 567 -31.31 0.80 3.78
C ASP A 567 -32.37 1.77 4.34
N GLN A 568 -31.97 3.01 4.64
CA GLN A 568 -32.86 4.11 5.06
C GLN A 568 -33.11 5.13 3.95
N ALA A 569 -32.57 4.92 2.75
CA ALA A 569 -32.80 5.84 1.62
C ALA A 569 -34.26 5.83 1.18
N PRO A 570 -34.79 6.97 0.66
CA PRO A 570 -36.16 7.04 0.18
C PRO A 570 -36.46 5.99 -0.89
N ALA A 571 -37.62 5.32 -0.80
CA ALA A 571 -38.03 4.28 -1.74
C ALA A 571 -37.90 4.70 -3.21
N GLN A 572 -38.34 5.92 -3.54
CA GLN A 572 -38.22 6.48 -4.87
C GLN A 572 -36.79 6.59 -5.35
N GLN A 573 -35.84 6.93 -4.47
CA GLN A 573 -34.41 7.01 -4.80
C GLN A 573 -33.84 5.62 -5.09
N LEU A 574 -34.19 4.59 -4.29
CA LEU A 574 -33.75 3.22 -4.50
C LEU A 574 -34.18 2.70 -5.88
N LEU A 575 -35.45 2.96 -6.28
CA LEU A 575 -35.99 2.53 -7.57
C LEU A 575 -35.40 3.33 -8.75
N GLN A 576 -35.22 4.64 -8.59
CA GLN A 576 -34.59 5.47 -9.62
C GLN A 576 -33.14 5.06 -9.88
N SER A 577 -32.40 4.70 -8.82
CA SER A 577 -31.03 4.18 -8.94
C SER A 577 -31.00 2.82 -9.65
N LEU A 578 -31.99 1.94 -9.42
CA LEU A 578 -32.06 0.68 -10.13
C LEU A 578 -32.36 0.89 -11.63
N ALA A 579 -33.28 1.82 -11.95
CA ALA A 579 -33.54 2.18 -13.33
C ALA A 579 -32.30 2.74 -14.02
N ALA A 580 -31.57 3.63 -13.36
CA ALA A 580 -30.33 4.20 -13.88
C ALA A 580 -29.23 3.14 -14.11
N ALA A 581 -29.10 2.17 -13.20
CA ALA A 581 -28.18 1.07 -13.34
C ALA A 581 -28.51 0.18 -14.54
N SER A 582 -29.78 -0.20 -14.71
CA SER A 582 -30.28 -0.97 -15.85
C SER A 582 -30.03 -0.23 -17.18
N ASP A 583 -30.38 1.07 -17.23
CA ASP A 583 -30.15 1.91 -18.41
C ASP A 583 -28.66 2.02 -18.77
N ARG A 584 -27.80 2.20 -17.78
CA ARG A 584 -26.35 2.28 -18.00
C ARG A 584 -25.78 0.98 -18.53
N LEU A 585 -26.16 -0.16 -17.96
CA LEU A 585 -25.74 -1.48 -18.45
C LEU A 585 -26.19 -1.68 -19.91
N ALA A 586 -27.43 -1.34 -20.25
CA ALA A 586 -27.93 -1.43 -21.61
C ALA A 586 -27.18 -0.51 -22.58
N ALA A 587 -26.85 0.71 -22.17
CA ALA A 587 -26.13 1.69 -22.99
C ALA A 587 -24.66 1.29 -23.20
N ASP A 588 -24.01 0.77 -22.17
CA ASP A 588 -22.58 0.42 -22.21
C ASP A 588 -22.36 -0.94 -22.93
N PHE A 589 -23.24 -1.94 -22.71
CA PHE A 589 -23.06 -3.33 -23.13
C PHE A 589 -24.13 -3.88 -24.08
N GLY A 590 -25.11 -3.05 -24.47
CA GLY A 590 -26.20 -3.42 -25.40
C GLY A 590 -27.43 -4.04 -24.74
N HIS A 591 -27.31 -4.56 -23.55
CA HIS A 591 -28.42 -5.10 -22.72
C HIS A 591 -28.09 -5.03 -21.22
N TRP A 592 -29.11 -4.91 -20.37
CA TRP A 592 -28.88 -4.82 -18.95
C TRP A 592 -28.49 -6.17 -18.30
N GLN A 593 -28.84 -7.29 -18.93
CA GLN A 593 -28.49 -8.64 -18.47
C GLN A 593 -27.04 -9.02 -18.81
N THR A 594 -26.10 -8.16 -18.51
CA THR A 594 -24.68 -8.38 -18.80
C THR A 594 -24.02 -9.18 -17.66
N PRO A 595 -23.38 -10.33 -17.94
CA PRO A 595 -22.60 -11.06 -16.96
C PRO A 595 -21.45 -10.24 -16.36
N TRP A 596 -21.18 -10.40 -15.07
CA TRP A 596 -20.17 -9.61 -14.37
C TRP A 596 -18.78 -9.70 -14.98
N GLY A 597 -18.36 -10.89 -15.42
CA GLY A 597 -17.05 -11.10 -16.04
C GLY A 597 -16.90 -10.49 -17.45
N GLU A 598 -17.97 -10.04 -18.11
CA GLU A 598 -17.87 -9.25 -19.34
C GLU A 598 -17.47 -7.79 -19.02
N ILE A 599 -17.82 -7.32 -17.83
CA ILE A 599 -17.58 -5.97 -17.35
C ILE A 599 -16.24 -5.88 -16.61
N ASN A 600 -16.02 -6.76 -15.63
CA ASN A 600 -14.94 -6.71 -14.65
C ASN A 600 -13.73 -7.51 -15.11
N ARG A 601 -12.65 -6.82 -15.47
CA ARG A 601 -11.55 -7.39 -16.26
C ARG A 601 -10.18 -7.10 -15.67
N PHE A 602 -9.32 -8.11 -15.65
CA PHE A 602 -7.88 -7.95 -15.44
C PHE A 602 -7.20 -7.72 -16.80
N GLN A 603 -6.38 -6.68 -16.90
CA GLN A 603 -5.59 -6.38 -18.08
C GLN A 603 -4.24 -5.80 -17.68
N ARG A 604 -3.16 -6.28 -18.29
CA ARG A 604 -1.80 -5.74 -18.20
C ARG A 604 -1.20 -5.79 -19.61
N LEU A 605 -1.05 -4.64 -20.25
CA LEU A 605 -0.63 -4.53 -21.65
C LEU A 605 0.83 -4.11 -21.81
N THR A 606 1.34 -3.28 -20.87
CA THR A 606 2.68 -2.70 -20.95
C THR A 606 3.41 -2.81 -19.62
N GLY A 607 4.72 -2.52 -19.60
CA GLY A 607 5.52 -2.37 -18.38
C GLY A 607 5.33 -1.04 -17.66
N ASP A 608 4.44 -0.16 -18.15
CA ASP A 608 4.17 1.12 -17.52
C ASP A 608 3.48 0.96 -16.17
N ILE A 609 3.73 1.87 -15.25
CA ILE A 609 3.07 1.90 -13.94
C ILE A 609 1.58 2.20 -14.12
N VAL A 610 1.25 3.15 -14.99
CA VAL A 610 -0.13 3.46 -15.38
C VAL A 610 -0.44 2.70 -16.67
N GLN A 611 -1.33 1.73 -16.60
CA GLN A 611 -1.68 0.88 -17.75
C GLN A 611 -2.58 1.61 -18.75
N PRO A 612 -2.31 1.49 -20.05
CA PRO A 612 -3.18 1.99 -21.13
C PRO A 612 -4.28 0.95 -21.40
N PHE A 613 -5.38 0.99 -20.65
CA PHE A 613 -6.48 0.03 -20.83
C PHE A 613 -7.20 0.19 -22.17
N ASP A 614 -7.54 -0.96 -22.79
CA ASP A 614 -8.19 -1.03 -24.10
C ASP A 614 -9.22 -2.16 -24.15
N ASP A 615 -10.47 -1.84 -24.49
CA ASP A 615 -11.56 -2.81 -24.60
C ASP A 615 -11.35 -3.84 -25.73
N ALA A 616 -10.55 -3.51 -26.76
CA ALA A 616 -10.18 -4.41 -27.85
C ALA A 616 -9.00 -5.32 -27.48
N GLY A 617 -8.21 -4.93 -26.47
CA GLY A 617 -7.05 -5.69 -26.03
C GLY A 617 -7.42 -6.95 -25.25
N PRO A 618 -6.46 -7.92 -25.12
CA PRO A 618 -6.68 -9.14 -24.35
C PRO A 618 -6.89 -8.83 -22.88
N SER A 619 -7.88 -9.46 -22.25
CA SER A 619 -8.17 -9.31 -20.84
C SER A 619 -8.83 -10.56 -20.26
N ILE A 620 -8.74 -10.76 -18.94
CA ILE A 620 -9.24 -11.94 -18.24
C ILE A 620 -10.45 -11.53 -17.37
N PRO A 621 -11.57 -12.27 -17.39
CA PRO A 621 -12.70 -12.02 -16.50
C PRO A 621 -12.33 -12.28 -15.04
N VAL A 622 -12.76 -11.40 -14.15
CA VAL A 622 -12.58 -11.52 -12.68
C VAL A 622 -13.93 -11.53 -12.00
N GLY A 623 -14.19 -12.54 -11.16
CA GLY A 623 -15.46 -12.69 -10.47
C GLY A 623 -15.56 -11.80 -9.22
N PHE A 624 -14.49 -11.67 -8.44
CA PHE A 624 -14.51 -10.91 -7.20
C PHE A 624 -14.58 -9.39 -7.45
N THR A 625 -15.15 -8.67 -6.48
CA THR A 625 -15.52 -7.26 -6.60
C THR A 625 -14.64 -6.37 -5.71
N ALA A 626 -14.93 -5.07 -5.71
CA ALA A 626 -14.29 -4.15 -4.78
C ALA A 626 -14.66 -4.47 -3.31
N ALA A 627 -13.70 -4.22 -2.41
CA ALA A 627 -13.81 -4.45 -0.96
C ALA A 627 -15.04 -3.79 -0.30
N GLN A 628 -15.47 -2.66 -0.83
CA GLN A 628 -16.63 -1.92 -0.31
C GLN A 628 -17.95 -2.70 -0.36
N TRP A 629 -18.04 -3.72 -1.21
CA TRP A 629 -19.19 -4.60 -1.30
C TRP A 629 -19.12 -5.81 -0.35
N GLY A 630 -18.06 -5.90 0.43
CA GLY A 630 -17.81 -7.01 1.35
C GLY A 630 -17.03 -8.18 0.74
N SER A 631 -16.50 -8.04 -0.48
CA SER A 631 -15.65 -9.06 -1.10
C SER A 631 -14.34 -9.22 -0.34
N LEU A 632 -14.04 -10.39 0.18
CA LEU A 632 -12.75 -10.70 0.80
C LEU A 632 -11.66 -10.69 -0.27
N ALA A 633 -11.80 -11.45 -1.34
CA ALA A 633 -10.98 -11.24 -2.52
C ALA A 633 -11.37 -9.90 -3.14
N SER A 634 -10.43 -8.94 -3.16
CA SER A 634 -10.69 -7.57 -3.57
C SER A 634 -10.14 -7.28 -4.97
N PHE A 635 -10.94 -6.58 -5.77
CA PHE A 635 -10.59 -6.12 -7.11
C PHE A 635 -11.25 -4.77 -7.37
N ALA A 636 -10.51 -3.69 -7.16
CA ALA A 636 -11.00 -2.34 -7.43
C ALA A 636 -10.89 -2.03 -8.92
N ALA A 637 -12.03 -2.07 -9.59
CA ALA A 637 -12.13 -1.83 -11.03
C ALA A 637 -13.10 -0.71 -11.35
N ARG A 638 -12.84 0.00 -12.44
CA ARG A 638 -13.70 1.04 -13.02
C ARG A 638 -13.49 1.15 -14.52
N ALA A 639 -14.38 1.87 -15.19
CA ALA A 639 -14.16 2.31 -16.57
C ALA A 639 -13.12 3.45 -16.61
N TYR A 640 -12.30 3.46 -17.65
CA TYR A 640 -11.30 4.50 -17.93
C TYR A 640 -11.69 5.29 -19.20
N PRO A 641 -11.08 6.45 -19.46
CA PRO A 641 -11.34 7.19 -20.68
C PRO A 641 -11.17 6.31 -21.92
N GLY A 642 -12.23 6.18 -22.72
CA GLY A 642 -12.26 5.34 -23.93
C GLY A 642 -12.66 3.88 -23.69
N THR A 643 -12.92 3.44 -22.44
CA THR A 643 -13.37 2.07 -22.16
C THR A 643 -14.80 2.03 -21.62
N LYS A 644 -15.52 0.94 -21.90
CA LYS A 644 -16.79 0.55 -21.27
C LYS A 644 -16.60 -0.52 -20.23
N LYS A 645 -15.68 -1.46 -20.47
CA LYS A 645 -15.28 -2.46 -19.48
C LYS A 645 -14.57 -1.80 -18.31
N TRP A 646 -14.66 -2.45 -17.16
CA TRP A 646 -14.00 -2.01 -15.92
C TRP A 646 -12.70 -2.77 -15.74
N TYR A 647 -11.62 -2.05 -15.55
CA TYR A 647 -10.30 -2.61 -15.36
C TYR A 647 -9.81 -2.37 -13.94
N GLY A 648 -9.31 -3.44 -13.30
CA GLY A 648 -8.76 -3.36 -11.96
C GLY A 648 -7.34 -2.82 -11.96
N THR A 649 -7.03 -1.99 -10.97
CA THR A 649 -5.68 -1.44 -10.73
C THR A 649 -5.15 -1.77 -9.35
N SER A 650 -6.02 -2.13 -8.41
CA SER A 650 -5.68 -2.47 -7.04
C SER A 650 -6.60 -3.55 -6.46
N GLY A 651 -6.21 -4.13 -5.36
CA GLY A 651 -6.88 -5.25 -4.71
C GLY A 651 -5.88 -6.31 -4.31
N ASN A 652 -6.24 -7.59 -4.40
CA ASN A 652 -5.32 -8.69 -4.15
C ASN A 652 -4.04 -8.53 -4.99
N SER A 653 -3.02 -7.91 -4.45
CA SER A 653 -1.74 -7.72 -5.16
C SER A 653 -0.81 -8.91 -4.99
N PHE A 654 -0.87 -9.55 -3.82
CA PHE A 654 -0.22 -10.79 -3.45
C PHE A 654 -1.14 -11.56 -2.52
N VAL A 655 -1.28 -12.85 -2.69
CA VAL A 655 -2.03 -13.73 -1.76
C VAL A 655 -1.16 -14.91 -1.42
N ALA A 656 -0.96 -15.17 -0.12
CA ALA A 656 -0.33 -16.39 0.34
C ALA A 656 -1.09 -16.97 1.53
N VAL A 657 -1.14 -18.29 1.59
CA VAL A 657 -1.61 -19.05 2.76
C VAL A 657 -0.48 -19.96 3.21
N VAL A 658 -0.16 -19.87 4.50
CA VAL A 658 0.99 -20.54 5.13
C VAL A 658 0.50 -21.47 6.22
N GLU A 659 1.04 -22.69 6.29
CA GLU A 659 0.87 -23.67 7.34
C GLU A 659 2.19 -23.90 8.07
N PHE A 660 2.18 -23.71 9.40
CA PHE A 660 3.36 -23.85 10.27
C PHE A 660 3.38 -25.25 10.93
N GLY A 661 3.69 -26.28 10.11
CA GLY A 661 3.89 -27.65 10.58
C GLY A 661 5.34 -27.94 11.01
N GLU A 662 5.73 -29.21 11.01
CA GLU A 662 7.14 -29.60 11.20
C GLU A 662 8.06 -28.93 10.17
N ARG A 663 7.55 -28.77 8.97
CA ARG A 663 8.11 -27.94 7.89
C ARG A 663 7.04 -26.96 7.42
N VAL A 664 7.42 -25.71 7.21
CA VAL A 664 6.50 -24.70 6.69
C VAL A 664 6.10 -25.05 5.26
N ARG A 665 4.79 -24.90 4.96
CA ARG A 665 4.22 -25.07 3.64
C ARG A 665 3.41 -23.83 3.29
N ALA A 666 3.49 -23.41 2.04
CA ALA A 666 2.71 -22.26 1.59
C ALA A 666 2.26 -22.40 0.14
N ARG A 667 1.15 -21.73 -0.18
CA ARG A 667 0.73 -21.46 -1.56
C ARG A 667 0.55 -19.97 -1.76
N ALA A 668 0.92 -19.49 -2.94
CA ALA A 668 0.86 -18.06 -3.25
C ALA A 668 0.44 -17.79 -4.70
N VAL A 669 0.00 -16.55 -4.94
CA VAL A 669 -0.21 -15.99 -6.27
C VAL A 669 0.02 -14.49 -6.26
N THR A 670 0.66 -13.97 -7.31
CA THR A 670 0.88 -12.53 -7.53
C THR A 670 -0.04 -12.05 -8.66
N ALA A 671 -0.57 -10.84 -8.54
CA ALA A 671 -1.37 -10.25 -9.62
C ALA A 671 -0.52 -10.06 -10.88
N GLY A 672 -0.87 -10.77 -11.96
CA GLY A 672 -0.15 -10.76 -13.23
C GLY A 672 0.99 -11.75 -13.30
N GLY A 673 2.16 -11.39 -12.79
CA GLY A 673 3.39 -12.17 -12.77
C GLY A 673 4.53 -11.33 -12.21
N GLU A 674 5.70 -11.92 -11.98
CA GLU A 674 6.82 -11.29 -11.27
C GLU A 674 7.51 -10.20 -12.10
N SER A 675 7.62 -10.37 -13.42
CA SER A 675 8.38 -9.43 -14.25
C SER A 675 7.57 -8.20 -14.68
N GLY A 676 8.20 -7.02 -14.66
CA GLY A 676 7.70 -5.78 -15.26
C GLY A 676 7.92 -5.69 -16.78
N HIS A 677 8.64 -6.65 -17.39
CA HIS A 677 8.99 -6.62 -18.80
C HIS A 677 7.97 -7.39 -19.65
N PRO A 678 7.26 -6.73 -20.60
CA PRO A 678 6.25 -7.39 -21.44
C PRO A 678 6.75 -8.59 -22.28
N ALA A 679 8.04 -8.61 -22.59
CA ALA A 679 8.66 -9.72 -23.33
C ALA A 679 9.01 -10.92 -22.44
N SER A 680 8.94 -10.78 -21.11
CA SER A 680 9.20 -11.88 -20.18
C SER A 680 8.04 -12.88 -20.18
N PRO A 681 8.32 -14.20 -20.11
CA PRO A 681 7.28 -15.19 -19.87
C PRO A 681 6.53 -14.96 -18.54
N HIS A 682 7.19 -14.32 -17.56
CA HIS A 682 6.66 -14.04 -16.24
C HIS A 682 5.98 -12.67 -16.12
N PHE A 683 5.58 -12.07 -17.24
CA PHE A 683 4.85 -10.81 -17.24
C PHE A 683 3.40 -10.98 -16.79
N ASN A 684 2.72 -12.05 -17.26
CA ASN A 684 1.30 -12.32 -16.98
C ASN A 684 0.99 -13.82 -16.74
N ASP A 685 1.97 -14.65 -16.47
CA ASP A 685 1.83 -16.10 -16.34
C ASP A 685 0.96 -16.52 -15.14
N GLN A 686 0.86 -15.69 -14.10
CA GLN A 686 0.00 -15.93 -12.93
C GLN A 686 -1.41 -15.30 -13.07
N ALA A 687 -1.66 -14.46 -14.07
CA ALA A 687 -2.92 -13.71 -14.19
C ALA A 687 -4.18 -14.60 -14.23
N LYS A 688 -4.12 -15.77 -14.89
CA LYS A 688 -5.23 -16.73 -14.92
C LYS A 688 -5.45 -17.35 -13.52
N ARG A 689 -4.40 -17.79 -12.87
CA ARG A 689 -4.46 -18.34 -11.49
C ARG A 689 -5.01 -17.31 -10.51
N TYR A 690 -4.53 -16.09 -10.61
CA TYR A 690 -5.02 -14.95 -9.84
C TYR A 690 -6.54 -14.76 -9.98
N SER A 691 -7.06 -14.76 -11.21
CA SER A 691 -8.49 -14.53 -11.48
C SER A 691 -9.41 -15.63 -10.96
N THR A 692 -8.88 -16.81 -10.66
CA THR A 692 -9.62 -17.98 -10.20
C THR A 692 -9.33 -18.38 -8.76
N GLY A 693 -8.38 -17.73 -8.09
CA GLY A 693 -7.95 -18.12 -6.74
C GLY A 693 -7.15 -19.43 -6.69
N ASP A 694 -6.55 -19.83 -7.82
CA ASP A 694 -5.69 -21.02 -7.92
C ASP A 694 -4.26 -20.66 -7.51
N LEU A 695 -3.94 -20.77 -6.22
CA LEU A 695 -2.63 -20.48 -5.68
C LEU A 695 -1.65 -21.62 -5.99
N ARG A 696 -0.45 -21.25 -6.47
CA ARG A 696 0.64 -22.19 -6.73
C ARG A 696 1.40 -22.58 -5.46
N GLU A 697 2.08 -23.70 -5.47
CA GLU A 697 3.01 -24.10 -4.40
C GLU A 697 4.16 -23.09 -4.30
N VAL A 698 4.63 -22.82 -3.07
CA VAL A 698 5.84 -22.04 -2.80
C VAL A 698 7.00 -23.01 -2.56
N TYR A 699 8.06 -22.88 -3.32
CA TYR A 699 9.29 -23.67 -3.16
C TYR A 699 10.18 -23.04 -2.10
N PHE A 700 9.87 -23.27 -0.83
CA PHE A 700 10.59 -22.64 0.28
C PHE A 700 11.94 -23.32 0.57
N TYR A 701 12.02 -24.65 0.44
CA TYR A 701 13.23 -25.41 0.69
C TYR A 701 13.98 -25.69 -0.60
N ARG A 702 15.33 -25.63 -0.56
CA ARG A 702 16.16 -25.79 -1.76
C ARG A 702 15.94 -27.11 -2.50
N GLU A 703 15.62 -28.20 -1.80
CA GLU A 703 15.31 -29.47 -2.44
C GLU A 703 14.00 -29.47 -3.23
N GLN A 704 13.05 -28.58 -2.90
CA GLN A 704 11.82 -28.41 -3.68
C GLN A 704 12.07 -27.75 -5.04
N MET A 705 13.21 -27.07 -5.20
CA MET A 705 13.61 -26.46 -6.46
C MET A 705 14.03 -27.49 -7.53
N LYS A 706 14.22 -28.78 -7.15
CA LYS A 706 14.60 -29.82 -8.10
C LYS A 706 13.48 -30.06 -9.12
N GLY A 707 13.79 -29.78 -10.40
CA GLY A 707 12.79 -29.84 -11.47
C GLY A 707 11.98 -28.56 -11.68
N HIS A 708 12.20 -27.55 -10.84
CA HIS A 708 11.49 -26.25 -10.87
C HIS A 708 12.46 -25.07 -11.00
N THR A 709 13.72 -25.31 -11.29
CA THR A 709 14.73 -24.27 -11.51
C THR A 709 14.78 -23.93 -13.01
N GLN A 710 14.42 -22.70 -13.34
CA GLN A 710 14.57 -22.18 -14.70
C GLN A 710 15.99 -21.68 -14.97
N ARG A 711 16.60 -20.98 -14.01
CA ARG A 711 17.94 -20.40 -14.12
C ARG A 711 18.61 -20.33 -12.75
N GLU A 712 19.91 -20.64 -12.68
CA GLU A 712 20.77 -20.42 -11.51
C GLU A 712 22.02 -19.64 -11.93
N TYR A 713 22.37 -18.56 -11.20
CA TYR A 713 23.44 -17.67 -11.60
C TYR A 713 23.96 -16.82 -10.43
N HIS A 714 25.13 -16.19 -10.63
CA HIS A 714 25.64 -15.10 -9.79
C HIS A 714 25.34 -13.76 -10.46
N PRO A 715 25.00 -12.72 -9.70
CA PRO A 715 24.76 -11.37 -10.22
C PRO A 715 25.85 -10.83 -11.13
#